data_f6cfb864e5c2c06b490575fd2b0857ce
#
_entry.id   f6cfb864e5c2c06b490575fd2b0857ce
#
_cell.length_a   1.000
_cell.length_b   1.000
_cell.length_c   1.000
_cell.angle_alpha   90.00
_cell.angle_beta   90.00
_cell.angle_gamma   90.00
#
_symmetry.space_group_name_H-M   'P 1'
#
loop_
_entity.id
_entity.type
_entity.pdbx_description
1 polymer ?
#
loop_
_entity_poly.entity_id
_entity_poly.type
_entity_poly.pdbx_seq_one_letter_code
_entity_poly.pdbx_strand_id
1 'polypeptide(L)'
;MLNSTVAISLWAVAPTAIGADAADSAKGTASPPKEYYNWVDLSVGGYFVNGDAAALQRRLGVRRGAFGGIKSFHLEQELSKKTTLKIDGRGLFDLHDYSLKVAVENPDVGYVRAGYREFRTWYDGSGGFYPSGPNGWWSFRDLGLRQDEDLTLDRGEVFFEAGLTRPNVPELHFKYTHQFRDGNKDSTIWGDSTQGASGLKAIVPTFLAIDEARDIFEGDIKHRLGKTDLGLGLRYEILTDDNRRFVRRQPGESVDRSVTDRERVETDLFNVHAFTETRFSEKVRFSTGYSFTSLDSDLFGYRRYGSRYDPDFAQRLPSRLNSFDDLAGGSQVKQYVLHLNLLLNPWQHFSIVPAVRVERQDLASASSFLLPAPTGTSTPPGFEAESERGLLDVAESLEARYTGLTNWVFYVGGYWLVGRGDLEETLDNRVTRARTVSRSSDDERVAQKYTVGTYWYPLRRLHLAAQYYHKIRSNDYEHQAAAIRGIDAGFGLYPAFLTAHDFETDDLNFRVTWRPLNNLTFVSRYDFRLSTVDTQGSGLPQSQSAEMTSHVLSESVTWSPWAWLYVQGSINYVLDQTDTPAVNITNLVQTSRNDYWNASLASGVALNDKTDLQAQYLFYRANNYSSRFVASLPYGAGAEEHGLTVGLSRQIRDNMRWSCKYGYFKNRDETSGFHNNYEAHLVYSSLQYLW
;
A
#
# COMPACT_ATOMS: atom_id res chain seq x y z
N MET A 1 -6.28 10.62 -3.71
CA MET A 1 -6.86 9.50 -4.49
C MET A 1 -6.01 8.28 -4.21
N LEU A 2 -6.42 7.48 -3.26
CA LEU A 2 -5.79 6.18 -2.99
C LEU A 2 -6.29 5.21 -4.06
N ASN A 3 -5.46 4.97 -5.07
CA ASN A 3 -5.61 3.80 -5.91
C ASN A 3 -5.31 2.58 -5.04
N SER A 4 -6.33 1.98 -4.47
CA SER A 4 -6.25 0.61 -3.97
C SER A 4 -6.09 -0.31 -5.17
N THR A 5 -4.86 -0.40 -5.66
CA THR A 5 -4.46 -1.45 -6.58
C THR A 5 -4.55 -2.75 -5.79
N VAL A 6 -5.66 -3.46 -5.92
CA VAL A 6 -5.71 -4.87 -5.56
C VAL A 6 -4.71 -5.56 -6.48
N ALA A 7 -3.48 -5.65 -6.04
CA ALA A 7 -2.49 -6.49 -6.68
C ALA A 7 -3.01 -7.93 -6.56
N ILE A 8 -3.66 -8.40 -7.61
CA ILE A 8 -3.92 -9.83 -7.77
C ILE A 8 -2.54 -10.45 -7.96
N SER A 9 -1.95 -10.87 -6.85
CA SER A 9 -0.72 -11.66 -6.88
C SER A 9 -1.06 -13.01 -7.51
N LEU A 10 -0.95 -13.09 -8.82
CA LEU A 10 -1.06 -14.33 -9.62
C LEU A 10 -0.03 -15.40 -9.24
N TRP A 11 0.75 -15.21 -8.18
CA TRP A 11 1.98 -15.95 -7.89
C TRP A 11 1.99 -16.78 -6.62
N ALA A 12 0.93 -16.83 -5.84
CA ALA A 12 0.99 -17.59 -4.59
C ALA A 12 -0.26 -18.45 -4.35
N VAL A 13 -0.43 -19.50 -5.15
CA VAL A 13 -0.97 -20.72 -4.59
C VAL A 13 0.20 -21.69 -4.54
N ALA A 14 0.99 -21.63 -3.48
CA ALA A 14 1.77 -22.77 -3.06
C ALA A 14 0.80 -23.93 -2.86
N PRO A 15 1.08 -25.13 -3.35
CA PRO A 15 0.32 -26.29 -2.95
C PRO A 15 0.55 -26.48 -1.46
N THR A 16 -0.44 -26.09 -0.64
CA THR A 16 -0.52 -26.57 0.74
C THR A 16 -0.59 -28.09 0.63
N ALA A 17 0.46 -28.74 1.06
CA ALA A 17 0.46 -30.16 1.28
C ALA A 17 -0.68 -30.44 2.28
N ILE A 18 -1.78 -31.01 1.76
CA ILE A 18 -2.84 -31.55 2.61
C ILE A 18 -2.23 -32.77 3.26
N GLY A 19 -1.91 -32.65 4.56
CA GLY A 19 -1.54 -33.78 5.39
C GLY A 19 -2.68 -34.80 5.36
N ALA A 20 -2.46 -35.93 4.74
CA ALA A 20 -3.32 -37.08 4.84
C ALA A 20 -2.93 -37.87 6.08
N ASP A 21 -3.56 -37.56 7.21
CA ASP A 21 -3.73 -38.52 8.28
C ASP A 21 -4.99 -39.32 7.98
N ALA A 22 -4.84 -40.48 7.36
CA ALA A 22 -5.87 -41.49 7.41
C ALA A 22 -5.31 -42.88 7.07
N ALA A 23 -5.37 -43.76 8.07
CA ALA A 23 -5.62 -45.18 8.01
C ALA A 23 -4.52 -46.11 7.42
N ASP A 24 -3.84 -46.65 8.38
CA ASP A 24 -3.35 -48.02 8.46
C ASP A 24 -4.27 -49.08 7.78
N SER A 25 -3.80 -49.70 6.76
CA SER A 25 -3.88 -51.15 6.46
C SER A 25 -3.71 -51.45 4.95
N ALA A 26 -2.49 -51.78 4.57
CA ALA A 26 -2.23 -52.86 3.62
C ALA A 26 -0.69 -53.10 3.50
N LYS A 27 -0.23 -54.22 3.97
CA LYS A 27 1.14 -54.70 3.79
C LYS A 27 1.39 -54.95 2.29
N GLY A 28 2.10 -54.04 1.68
CA GLY A 28 2.82 -54.23 0.45
C GLY A 28 4.17 -53.56 0.65
N THR A 29 5.27 -54.34 0.49
CA THR A 29 6.64 -53.85 0.56
C THR A 29 6.93 -52.93 -0.66
N ALA A 30 6.38 -51.73 -0.65
CA ALA A 30 6.81 -50.65 -1.50
C ALA A 30 8.03 -49.99 -0.84
N SER A 31 9.14 -49.89 -1.56
CA SER A 31 10.27 -49.05 -1.14
C SER A 31 9.76 -47.66 -0.78
N PRO A 32 10.26 -47.06 0.32
CA PRO A 32 9.86 -45.70 0.65
C PRO A 32 10.07 -44.77 -0.56
N PRO A 33 9.14 -43.84 -0.84
CA PRO A 33 9.30 -42.93 -1.95
C PRO A 33 10.64 -42.20 -1.80
N LYS A 34 11.41 -42.08 -2.88
CA LYS A 34 12.64 -41.29 -2.89
C LYS A 34 12.26 -39.84 -2.54
N GLU A 35 12.76 -39.33 -1.45
CA GLU A 35 12.64 -37.93 -1.12
C GLU A 35 13.65 -37.16 -1.98
N TYR A 36 13.13 -36.23 -2.79
CA TYR A 36 13.94 -35.32 -3.59
C TYR A 36 13.91 -33.96 -2.91
N TYR A 37 15.09 -33.45 -2.58
CA TYR A 37 15.22 -32.15 -1.88
C TYR A 37 15.56 -31.00 -2.83
N ASN A 38 16.12 -31.31 -3.98
CA ASN A 38 16.60 -30.34 -4.95
C ASN A 38 15.74 -30.33 -6.21
N TRP A 39 15.56 -29.15 -6.79
CA TRP A 39 14.81 -29.02 -8.05
C TRP A 39 15.23 -27.82 -8.89
N VAL A 40 14.94 -27.92 -10.19
CA VAL A 40 14.90 -26.81 -11.13
C VAL A 40 13.59 -26.85 -11.89
N ASP A 41 12.91 -25.71 -12.04
CA ASP A 41 11.69 -25.53 -12.82
C ASP A 41 11.98 -24.55 -13.97
N LEU A 42 12.00 -25.07 -15.20
CA LEU A 42 12.19 -24.29 -16.42
C LEU A 42 10.84 -23.92 -17.00
N SER A 43 10.68 -22.70 -17.49
CA SER A 43 9.41 -22.23 -18.02
C SER A 43 9.54 -21.40 -19.28
N VAL A 44 8.47 -21.44 -20.09
CA VAL A 44 8.28 -20.60 -21.27
C VAL A 44 6.80 -20.24 -21.38
N GLY A 45 6.52 -19.02 -21.81
CA GLY A 45 5.14 -18.56 -22.00
C GLY A 45 5.08 -17.29 -22.84
N GLY A 46 3.87 -16.75 -22.97
CA GLY A 46 3.66 -15.50 -23.68
C GLY A 46 2.27 -14.93 -23.49
N TYR A 47 2.19 -13.60 -23.52
CA TYR A 47 0.94 -12.83 -23.51
C TYR A 47 0.64 -12.32 -24.92
N PHE A 48 -0.52 -12.69 -25.44
CA PHE A 48 -1.05 -12.24 -26.74
C PHE A 48 -2.20 -11.30 -26.48
N VAL A 49 -2.12 -10.06 -26.96
CA VAL A 49 -3.02 -8.98 -26.60
C VAL A 49 -3.70 -8.41 -27.83
N ASN A 50 -5.02 -8.31 -27.77
CA ASN A 50 -5.85 -7.56 -28.69
C ASN A 50 -6.44 -6.36 -27.93
N GLY A 51 -6.34 -5.16 -28.51
CA GLY A 51 -6.69 -3.90 -27.85
C GLY A 51 -5.49 -3.22 -27.21
N ASP A 52 -5.67 -2.59 -26.04
CA ASP A 52 -4.62 -1.79 -25.41
C ASP A 52 -3.62 -2.66 -24.62
N ALA A 53 -2.44 -2.84 -25.19
CA ALA A 53 -1.38 -3.63 -24.56
C ALA A 53 -0.77 -2.93 -23.34
N ALA A 54 -0.74 -1.60 -23.35
CA ALA A 54 -0.20 -0.82 -22.23
C ALA A 54 -1.09 -0.94 -20.99
N ALA A 55 -2.40 -0.96 -21.18
CA ALA A 55 -3.36 -1.20 -20.10
C ALA A 55 -3.20 -2.60 -19.48
N LEU A 56 -2.97 -3.64 -20.30
CA LEU A 56 -2.64 -4.97 -19.80
C LEU A 56 -1.34 -4.94 -18.97
N GLN A 57 -0.29 -4.34 -19.52
CA GLN A 57 1.03 -4.27 -18.89
C GLN A 57 0.93 -3.59 -17.52
N ARG A 58 0.24 -2.46 -17.46
CA ARG A 58 -0.01 -1.72 -16.21
C ARG A 58 -0.82 -2.55 -15.20
N ARG A 59 -1.86 -3.26 -15.67
CA ARG A 59 -2.77 -4.02 -14.80
C ARG A 59 -2.14 -5.27 -14.22
N LEU A 60 -1.41 -6.02 -15.04
CA LEU A 60 -0.80 -7.30 -14.66
C LEU A 60 0.68 -7.19 -14.27
N GLY A 61 1.32 -6.03 -14.52
CA GLY A 61 2.75 -5.84 -14.26
C GLY A 61 3.63 -6.75 -15.14
N VAL A 62 3.18 -7.07 -16.35
CA VAL A 62 3.86 -7.98 -17.27
C VAL A 62 3.99 -7.37 -18.65
N ARG A 63 4.99 -7.79 -19.40
CA ARG A 63 5.16 -7.39 -20.80
C ARG A 63 4.33 -8.26 -21.73
N ARG A 64 3.81 -7.68 -22.82
CA ARG A 64 3.29 -8.48 -23.95
C ARG A 64 4.41 -9.22 -24.65
N GLY A 65 4.12 -10.40 -25.23
CA GLY A 65 5.06 -11.20 -25.97
C GLY A 65 5.56 -12.41 -25.19
N ALA A 66 6.59 -13.04 -25.72
CA ALA A 66 7.16 -14.27 -25.14
C ALA A 66 8.04 -13.96 -23.92
N PHE A 67 8.09 -14.89 -23.00
CA PHE A 67 8.99 -14.88 -21.86
C PHE A 67 9.42 -16.31 -21.50
N GLY A 68 10.56 -16.43 -20.82
CA GLY A 68 11.03 -17.74 -20.36
C GLY A 68 12.24 -17.65 -19.44
N GLY A 69 12.65 -18.82 -18.94
CA GLY A 69 13.81 -18.96 -18.09
C GLY A 69 13.61 -19.92 -16.93
N ILE A 70 14.39 -19.73 -15.87
CA ILE A 70 14.31 -20.51 -14.64
C ILE A 70 13.22 -19.92 -13.76
N LYS A 71 12.08 -20.61 -13.62
CA LYS A 71 10.98 -20.18 -12.76
C LYS A 71 11.32 -20.33 -11.28
N SER A 72 11.99 -21.42 -10.92
CA SER A 72 12.53 -21.63 -9.58
C SER A 72 13.66 -22.64 -9.62
N PHE A 73 14.62 -22.44 -8.75
CA PHE A 73 15.74 -23.34 -8.49
C PHE A 73 15.93 -23.46 -6.99
N HIS A 74 16.14 -24.67 -6.49
CA HIS A 74 16.45 -24.93 -5.09
C HIS A 74 17.53 -26.01 -4.99
N LEU A 75 18.57 -25.69 -4.24
CA LEU A 75 19.63 -26.62 -3.86
C LEU A 75 19.78 -26.58 -2.34
N GLU A 76 19.67 -27.75 -1.72
CA GLU A 76 20.00 -27.95 -0.32
C GLU A 76 21.07 -29.03 -0.19
N GLN A 77 22.15 -28.69 0.52
CA GLN A 77 23.28 -29.57 0.73
C GLN A 77 23.78 -29.51 2.18
N GLU A 78 23.91 -30.67 2.82
CA GLU A 78 24.56 -30.76 4.11
C GLU A 78 26.10 -30.60 3.93
N LEU A 79 26.67 -29.53 4.52
CA LEU A 79 28.11 -29.30 4.57
C LEU A 79 28.77 -30.06 5.73
N SER A 80 28.01 -30.24 6.82
CA SER A 80 28.39 -31.04 8.00
C SER A 80 27.12 -31.51 8.72
N LYS A 81 27.27 -32.35 9.76
CA LYS A 81 26.14 -32.93 10.52
C LYS A 81 25.04 -31.94 10.96
N LYS A 82 25.35 -30.65 11.06
CA LYS A 82 24.40 -29.62 11.53
C LYS A 82 24.46 -28.36 10.67
N THR A 83 25.27 -28.33 9.64
CA THR A 83 25.42 -27.14 8.79
C THR A 83 24.86 -27.43 7.41
N THR A 84 23.88 -26.64 7.01
CA THR A 84 23.20 -26.77 5.73
C THR A 84 23.47 -25.57 4.86
N LEU A 85 23.83 -25.78 3.60
CA LEU A 85 23.84 -24.78 2.55
C LEU A 85 22.53 -24.86 1.79
N LYS A 86 21.86 -23.71 1.61
CA LYS A 86 20.65 -23.57 0.79
C LYS A 86 20.88 -22.51 -0.27
N ILE A 87 20.51 -22.80 -1.51
CA ILE A 87 20.55 -21.85 -2.61
C ILE A 87 19.19 -21.88 -3.28
N ASP A 88 18.50 -20.74 -3.26
CA ASP A 88 17.24 -20.51 -3.96
C ASP A 88 17.44 -19.52 -5.09
N GLY A 89 16.84 -19.75 -6.24
CA GLY A 89 17.00 -18.85 -7.36
C GLY A 89 15.81 -18.81 -8.32
N ARG A 90 15.75 -17.72 -9.08
CA ARG A 90 14.82 -17.47 -10.17
C ARG A 90 15.50 -16.61 -11.22
N GLY A 91 15.17 -16.81 -12.49
CA GLY A 91 15.66 -15.98 -13.59
C GLY A 91 14.73 -16.07 -14.79
N LEU A 92 13.75 -15.15 -14.86
CA LEU A 92 12.83 -14.97 -15.98
C LEU A 92 13.28 -13.77 -16.81
N PHE A 93 14.08 -14.03 -17.84
CA PHE A 93 14.86 -13.00 -18.55
C PHE A 93 14.00 -11.90 -19.18
N ASP A 94 12.98 -12.25 -19.94
CA ASP A 94 12.14 -11.26 -20.62
C ASP A 94 11.19 -10.49 -19.66
N LEU A 95 10.97 -11.03 -18.47
CA LEU A 95 10.19 -10.38 -17.42
C LEU A 95 11.06 -9.60 -16.43
N HIS A 96 12.39 -9.61 -16.57
CA HIS A 96 13.30 -9.00 -15.62
C HIS A 96 12.95 -9.37 -14.15
N ASP A 97 12.65 -10.68 -13.91
CA ASP A 97 12.32 -11.17 -12.57
C ASP A 97 13.46 -12.12 -12.14
N TYR A 98 14.34 -11.60 -11.32
CA TYR A 98 15.55 -12.28 -10.85
C TYR A 98 15.53 -12.41 -9.34
N SER A 99 15.97 -13.54 -8.84
CA SER A 99 16.30 -13.69 -7.42
C SER A 99 17.38 -14.75 -7.22
N LEU A 100 18.26 -14.49 -6.28
CA LEU A 100 19.26 -15.44 -5.77
C LEU A 100 19.37 -15.26 -4.27
N LYS A 101 19.23 -16.33 -3.51
CA LYS A 101 19.45 -16.34 -2.08
C LYS A 101 20.37 -17.50 -1.74
N VAL A 102 21.42 -17.21 -1.01
CA VAL A 102 22.37 -18.19 -0.47
C VAL A 102 22.30 -18.12 1.05
N ALA A 103 22.14 -19.25 1.71
CA ALA A 103 22.09 -19.35 3.15
C ALA A 103 22.98 -20.49 3.65
N VAL A 104 23.78 -20.22 4.67
CA VAL A 104 24.49 -21.22 5.44
C VAL A 104 23.95 -21.16 6.86
N GLU A 105 23.35 -22.25 7.32
CA GLU A 105 22.63 -22.30 8.58
C GLU A 105 23.15 -23.44 9.45
N ASN A 106 23.38 -23.12 10.74
CA ASN A 106 23.71 -24.09 11.78
C ASN A 106 22.86 -23.79 13.03
N PRO A 107 21.91 -24.67 13.42
CA PRO A 107 21.01 -24.40 14.53
C PRO A 107 21.67 -24.15 15.88
N ASP A 108 22.89 -24.69 16.09
CA ASP A 108 23.62 -24.54 17.35
C ASP A 108 24.55 -23.31 17.40
N VAL A 109 24.73 -22.64 16.26
CA VAL A 109 25.66 -21.50 16.15
C VAL A 109 24.94 -20.26 15.63
N GLY A 110 24.25 -20.38 14.48
CA GLY A 110 23.62 -19.27 13.82
C GLY A 110 23.57 -19.43 12.31
N TYR A 111 23.48 -18.34 11.60
CA TYR A 111 23.35 -18.35 10.14
C TYR A 111 24.02 -17.14 9.48
N VAL A 112 24.35 -17.33 8.22
CA VAL A 112 24.74 -16.25 7.30
C VAL A 112 23.91 -16.40 6.04
N ARG A 113 23.30 -15.32 5.59
CA ARG A 113 22.45 -15.26 4.40
C ARG A 113 22.84 -14.06 3.54
N ALA A 114 22.84 -14.24 2.25
CA ALA A 114 23.00 -13.16 1.28
C ALA A 114 22.04 -13.38 0.13
N GLY A 115 21.57 -12.31 -0.48
CA GLY A 115 20.67 -12.45 -1.59
C GLY A 115 20.58 -11.20 -2.45
N TYR A 116 20.08 -11.43 -3.64
CA TYR A 116 19.71 -10.44 -4.63
C TYR A 116 18.29 -10.72 -5.11
N ARG A 117 17.50 -9.68 -5.28
CA ARG A 117 16.18 -9.75 -5.88
C ARG A 117 15.96 -8.52 -6.73
N GLU A 118 15.45 -8.72 -7.94
CA GLU A 118 15.04 -7.64 -8.85
C GLU A 118 13.81 -8.07 -9.62
N PHE A 119 12.90 -7.14 -9.87
CA PHE A 119 11.78 -7.33 -10.77
C PHE A 119 11.40 -6.03 -11.46
N ARG A 120 10.90 -6.15 -12.69
CA ARG A 120 10.45 -5.04 -13.51
C ARG A 120 8.93 -4.95 -13.53
N THR A 121 8.42 -3.74 -13.40
CA THR A 121 7.01 -3.42 -13.62
C THR A 121 6.89 -2.61 -14.91
N TRP A 122 5.96 -2.97 -15.78
CA TRP A 122 5.65 -2.21 -17.00
C TRP A 122 4.47 -1.30 -16.75
N TYR A 123 4.55 -0.10 -17.27
CA TYR A 123 3.54 0.94 -17.15
C TYR A 123 2.92 1.30 -18.50
N ASP A 124 1.93 2.15 -18.50
CA ASP A 124 1.29 2.63 -19.70
C ASP A 124 2.19 3.61 -20.47
N GLY A 125 2.80 3.14 -21.56
CA GLY A 125 3.64 3.96 -22.42
C GLY A 125 2.88 5.07 -23.16
N SER A 126 1.54 5.09 -23.15
CA SER A 126 0.73 6.19 -23.68
C SER A 126 0.61 7.36 -22.70
N GLY A 127 1.03 7.20 -21.43
CA GLY A 127 0.82 8.17 -20.37
C GLY A 127 -0.61 8.22 -19.85
N GLY A 128 -1.48 7.27 -20.23
CA GLY A 128 -2.87 7.16 -19.84
C GLY A 128 -3.84 7.98 -20.68
N PHE A 129 -5.14 7.82 -20.40
CA PHE A 129 -6.24 8.52 -21.04
C PHE A 129 -6.93 9.42 -20.02
N TYR A 130 -7.15 10.68 -20.38
CA TYR A 130 -7.70 11.70 -19.49
C TYR A 130 -8.84 12.45 -20.15
N PRO A 131 -9.87 12.87 -19.41
CA PRO A 131 -10.95 13.66 -19.95
C PRO A 131 -10.45 15.04 -20.37
N SER A 132 -10.78 15.44 -21.61
CA SER A 132 -10.41 16.74 -22.20
C SER A 132 -11.58 17.72 -22.27
N GLY A 133 -12.76 17.33 -21.84
CA GLY A 133 -13.99 18.10 -21.90
C GLY A 133 -15.22 17.18 -21.70
N PRO A 134 -16.43 17.69 -21.89
CA PRO A 134 -17.67 16.95 -21.60
C PRO A 134 -17.77 15.58 -22.29
N ASN A 135 -17.17 15.42 -23.45
CA ASN A 135 -17.21 14.19 -24.24
C ASN A 135 -15.87 13.86 -24.90
N GLY A 136 -14.79 14.45 -24.45
CA GLY A 136 -13.47 14.29 -25.06
C GLY A 136 -12.50 13.55 -24.13
N TRP A 137 -11.64 12.76 -24.76
CA TRP A 137 -10.50 12.09 -24.10
C TRP A 137 -9.22 12.43 -24.84
N TRP A 138 -8.12 12.45 -24.15
CA TRP A 138 -6.82 12.68 -24.72
C TRP A 138 -5.74 11.88 -24.02
N SER A 139 -4.69 11.57 -24.75
CA SER A 139 -3.50 10.89 -24.27
C SER A 139 -2.28 11.40 -25.01
N PHE A 140 -1.10 11.01 -24.60
CA PHE A 140 0.11 11.28 -25.41
C PHE A 140 0.07 10.65 -26.79
N ARG A 141 -0.63 9.53 -26.95
CA ARG A 141 -0.84 8.87 -28.23
C ARG A 141 -1.59 9.75 -29.23
N ASP A 142 -2.62 10.48 -28.76
CA ASP A 142 -3.44 11.37 -29.58
C ASP A 142 -2.66 12.61 -30.06
N LEU A 143 -1.55 12.92 -29.43
CA LEU A 143 -0.68 14.03 -29.79
C LEU A 143 0.31 13.67 -30.91
N GLY A 144 0.21 12.48 -31.50
CA GLY A 144 1.14 12.00 -32.51
C GLY A 144 2.56 11.75 -31.97
N LEU A 145 2.73 11.80 -30.67
CA LEU A 145 3.97 11.44 -30.02
C LEU A 145 4.02 9.93 -29.93
N ARG A 146 4.70 9.29 -30.86
CA ARG A 146 5.03 7.87 -30.73
C ARG A 146 6.03 7.75 -29.59
N GLN A 147 5.55 7.24 -28.49
CA GLN A 147 6.41 6.68 -27.47
C GLN A 147 6.42 5.17 -27.67
N ASP A 148 7.35 4.72 -28.49
CA ASP A 148 7.60 3.31 -28.73
C ASP A 148 8.35 2.68 -27.54
N GLU A 149 8.68 3.48 -26.53
CA GLU A 149 9.38 3.02 -25.33
C GLU A 149 8.36 2.53 -24.29
N ASP A 150 8.45 1.26 -23.95
CA ASP A 150 7.75 0.72 -22.80
C ASP A 150 8.25 1.46 -21.55
N LEU A 151 7.36 2.11 -20.80
CA LEU A 151 7.70 2.67 -19.50
C LEU A 151 7.91 1.53 -18.53
N THR A 152 9.07 1.51 -17.89
CA THR A 152 9.45 0.43 -16.98
C THR A 152 10.09 0.99 -15.73
N LEU A 153 9.87 0.30 -14.61
CA LEU A 153 10.50 0.57 -13.35
C LEU A 153 11.09 -0.72 -12.78
N ASP A 154 12.39 -0.75 -12.67
CA ASP A 154 13.12 -1.80 -11.99
C ASP A 154 13.14 -1.55 -10.49
N ARG A 155 12.93 -2.59 -9.72
CA ARG A 155 12.98 -2.56 -8.26
C ARG A 155 13.76 -3.75 -7.78
N GLY A 156 14.70 -3.50 -6.92
CA GLY A 156 15.51 -4.59 -6.41
C GLY A 156 16.10 -4.32 -5.05
N GLU A 157 16.71 -5.36 -4.53
CA GLU A 157 17.46 -5.33 -3.29
C GLU A 157 18.64 -6.30 -3.32
N VAL A 158 19.71 -5.90 -2.68
CA VAL A 158 20.82 -6.77 -2.26
C VAL A 158 20.80 -6.79 -0.74
N PHE A 159 20.90 -7.95 -0.13
CA PHE A 159 20.99 -8.02 1.31
C PHE A 159 22.09 -8.98 1.79
N PHE A 160 22.59 -8.67 2.96
CA PHE A 160 23.45 -9.53 3.76
C PHE A 160 22.89 -9.60 5.18
N GLU A 161 22.77 -10.79 5.73
CA GLU A 161 22.22 -11.04 7.05
C GLU A 161 23.07 -12.07 7.79
N ALA A 162 23.37 -11.83 9.05
CA ALA A 162 24.07 -12.78 9.92
C ALA A 162 23.41 -12.80 11.29
N GLY A 163 23.26 -13.99 11.85
CA GLY A 163 22.68 -14.17 13.17
C GLY A 163 23.44 -15.18 14.00
N LEU A 164 23.60 -14.86 15.29
CA LEU A 164 24.11 -15.78 16.31
C LEU A 164 22.91 -16.25 17.16
N THR A 165 22.63 -17.56 17.15
CA THR A 165 21.46 -18.16 17.83
C THR A 165 21.89 -19.25 18.83
N ARG A 166 23.13 -19.14 19.33
CA ARG A 166 23.70 -20.13 20.24
C ARG A 166 22.92 -20.18 21.57
N PRO A 167 22.58 -21.37 22.09
CA PRO A 167 21.89 -21.50 23.38
C PRO A 167 22.65 -20.82 24.54
N ASN A 168 21.90 -20.20 25.45
CA ASN A 168 22.40 -19.56 26.68
C ASN A 168 23.32 -18.35 26.51
N VAL A 169 23.38 -17.78 25.33
CA VAL A 169 24.01 -16.48 25.06
C VAL A 169 23.01 -15.54 24.43
N PRO A 170 23.24 -14.22 24.44
CA PRO A 170 22.37 -13.32 23.70
C PRO A 170 22.27 -13.69 22.22
N GLU A 171 21.07 -13.70 21.68
CA GLU A 171 20.86 -13.79 20.24
C GLU A 171 21.25 -12.45 19.61
N LEU A 172 22.10 -12.51 18.60
CA LEU A 172 22.52 -11.35 17.83
C LEU A 172 22.04 -11.49 16.40
N HIS A 173 21.51 -10.43 15.86
CA HIS A 173 21.09 -10.32 14.48
C HIS A 173 21.67 -9.05 13.87
N PHE A 174 22.24 -9.15 12.69
CA PHE A 174 22.67 -8.03 11.87
C PHE A 174 22.15 -8.21 10.46
N LYS A 175 21.64 -7.15 9.88
CA LYS A 175 21.20 -7.13 8.47
C LYS A 175 21.58 -5.81 7.82
N TYR A 176 22.16 -5.91 6.64
CA TYR A 176 22.31 -4.81 5.69
C TYR A 176 21.45 -5.07 4.47
N THR A 177 20.74 -4.05 3.99
CA THR A 177 19.95 -4.11 2.77
C THR A 177 20.18 -2.85 1.94
N HIS A 178 20.59 -3.03 0.70
CA HIS A 178 20.57 -1.98 -0.31
C HIS A 178 19.37 -2.19 -1.23
N GLN A 179 18.47 -1.22 -1.27
CA GLN A 179 17.29 -1.23 -2.13
C GLN A 179 17.43 -0.17 -3.21
N PHE A 180 16.92 -0.45 -4.40
CA PHE A 180 16.90 0.52 -5.50
C PHE A 180 15.58 0.48 -6.27
N ARG A 181 15.24 1.65 -6.83
CA ARG A 181 14.18 1.80 -7.82
C ARG A 181 14.70 2.72 -8.92
N ASP A 182 14.75 2.22 -10.14
CA ASP A 182 15.21 2.98 -11.29
C ASP A 182 14.28 2.78 -12.50
N GLY A 183 13.99 3.88 -13.23
CA GLY A 183 13.21 3.82 -14.44
C GLY A 183 12.16 4.90 -14.59
N ASN A 184 11.19 4.64 -15.46
CA ASN A 184 10.15 5.59 -15.82
C ASN A 184 8.76 4.99 -15.66
N LYS A 185 7.83 5.76 -15.15
CA LYS A 185 6.41 5.41 -15.10
C LYS A 185 5.51 6.54 -15.60
N ASP A 186 4.26 6.20 -15.90
CA ASP A 186 3.22 7.20 -16.16
C ASP A 186 2.91 8.03 -14.91
N SER A 187 2.62 9.29 -15.10
CA SER A 187 2.29 10.25 -14.05
C SER A 187 1.38 11.35 -14.60
N THR A 188 0.99 12.27 -13.74
CA THR A 188 0.20 13.45 -14.11
C THR A 188 0.76 14.69 -13.44
N ILE A 189 0.51 15.85 -14.05
CA ILE A 189 0.81 17.17 -13.51
C ILE A 189 -0.34 18.12 -13.80
N TRP A 190 -0.57 19.13 -12.97
CA TRP A 190 -1.37 20.28 -13.35
C TRP A 190 -0.61 21.11 -14.37
N GLY A 191 -1.24 21.35 -15.50
CA GLY A 191 -0.65 22.14 -16.57
C GLY A 191 -1.67 23.07 -17.21
N ASP A 192 -1.19 24.08 -17.92
CA ASP A 192 -2.03 24.84 -18.80
C ASP A 192 -2.31 23.99 -20.03
N SER A 193 -3.55 23.66 -20.23
CA SER A 193 -4.03 23.04 -21.45
C SER A 193 -4.62 24.13 -22.36
N THR A 194 -4.24 24.11 -23.63
CA THR A 194 -4.90 24.92 -24.65
C THR A 194 -6.21 24.30 -25.14
N GLN A 195 -6.54 23.12 -24.65
CA GLN A 195 -7.82 22.47 -24.92
C GLN A 195 -8.91 23.04 -24.01
N GLY A 196 -9.97 23.51 -24.64
CA GLY A 196 -11.12 24.12 -24.00
C GLY A 196 -11.15 25.63 -24.14
N ALA A 197 -12.35 26.18 -24.28
CA ALA A 197 -12.62 27.57 -24.60
C ALA A 197 -12.19 28.61 -23.55
N SER A 198 -11.50 28.23 -22.49
CA SER A 198 -11.26 29.12 -21.34
C SER A 198 -9.87 29.07 -20.72
N GLY A 199 -8.91 28.36 -21.29
CA GLY A 199 -7.57 28.26 -20.67
C GLY A 199 -7.56 27.63 -19.28
N LEU A 200 -8.53 26.78 -19.00
CA LEU A 200 -8.65 26.08 -17.73
C LEU A 200 -7.47 25.14 -17.53
N LYS A 201 -6.90 25.16 -16.34
CA LYS A 201 -5.89 24.21 -15.93
C LYS A 201 -6.46 22.80 -15.99
N ALA A 202 -5.79 21.91 -16.68
CA ALA A 202 -6.17 20.53 -16.78
C ALA A 202 -5.08 19.61 -16.22
N ILE A 203 -5.47 18.41 -15.87
CA ILE A 203 -4.52 17.35 -15.59
C ILE A 203 -3.83 16.98 -16.90
N VAL A 204 -2.50 17.03 -16.90
CA VAL A 204 -1.67 16.73 -18.06
C VAL A 204 -0.93 15.43 -17.81
N PRO A 205 -0.97 14.44 -18.72
CA PRO A 205 -0.12 13.26 -18.63
C PRO A 205 1.34 13.64 -18.69
N THR A 206 2.12 12.99 -17.83
CA THR A 206 3.57 13.17 -17.76
C THR A 206 4.25 11.82 -17.60
N PHE A 207 5.56 11.84 -17.67
CA PHE A 207 6.41 10.74 -17.26
C PHE A 207 7.19 11.14 -16.03
N LEU A 208 7.29 10.21 -15.08
CA LEU A 208 8.08 10.36 -13.87
C LEU A 208 9.28 9.42 -14.01
N ALA A 209 10.46 10.00 -14.17
CA ALA A 209 11.72 9.30 -14.01
C ALA A 209 12.01 9.20 -12.50
N ILE A 210 12.36 8.02 -12.05
CA ILE A 210 12.64 7.70 -10.64
C ILE A 210 14.07 7.15 -10.59
N ASP A 211 14.86 7.67 -9.67
CA ASP A 211 16.19 7.16 -9.31
C ASP A 211 16.27 7.20 -7.78
N GLU A 212 15.99 6.05 -7.14
CA GLU A 212 15.95 5.92 -5.69
C GLU A 212 16.92 4.83 -5.24
N ALA A 213 17.73 5.17 -4.26
CA ALA A 213 18.60 4.23 -3.55
C ALA A 213 18.40 4.35 -2.04
N ARG A 214 18.36 3.20 -1.35
CA ARG A 214 18.19 3.15 0.10
C ARG A 214 19.11 2.11 0.70
N ASP A 215 19.97 2.54 1.63
CA ASP A 215 20.81 1.69 2.44
C ASP A 215 20.22 1.55 3.85
N ILE A 216 20.04 0.31 4.32
CA ILE A 216 19.42 0.00 5.61
C ILE A 216 20.37 -0.89 6.40
N PHE A 217 20.72 -0.45 7.59
CA PHE A 217 21.50 -1.20 8.57
C PHE A 217 20.64 -1.51 9.78
N GLU A 218 20.50 -2.78 10.12
CA GLU A 218 19.70 -3.26 11.26
C GLU A 218 20.57 -4.14 12.17
N GLY A 219 20.42 -3.95 13.47
CA GLY A 219 21.09 -4.77 14.47
C GLY A 219 20.20 -4.99 15.67
N ASP A 220 20.02 -6.25 16.08
CA ASP A 220 19.18 -6.64 17.20
C ASP A 220 19.95 -7.54 18.17
N ILE A 221 19.70 -7.31 19.46
CA ILE A 221 20.18 -8.16 20.56
C ILE A 221 18.96 -8.60 21.37
N LYS A 222 18.80 -9.90 21.56
CA LYS A 222 17.74 -10.47 22.41
C LYS A 222 18.35 -11.42 23.44
N HIS A 223 17.88 -11.36 24.67
CA HIS A 223 18.36 -12.23 25.72
C HIS A 223 17.29 -12.53 26.76
N ARG A 224 17.30 -13.73 27.26
CA ARG A 224 16.41 -14.15 28.32
C ARG A 224 17.14 -14.25 29.66
N LEU A 225 16.73 -13.42 30.60
CA LEU A 225 17.22 -13.43 31.98
C LEU A 225 16.13 -13.98 32.92
N GLY A 226 16.19 -15.27 33.19
CA GLY A 226 15.21 -15.94 34.04
C GLY A 226 13.78 -15.86 33.48
N LYS A 227 12.93 -15.02 34.10
CA LYS A 227 11.52 -14.81 33.68
C LYS A 227 11.33 -13.59 32.77
N THR A 228 12.40 -12.88 32.43
CA THR A 228 12.38 -11.65 31.67
C THR A 228 13.07 -11.84 30.33
N ASP A 229 12.36 -11.54 29.24
CA ASP A 229 12.91 -11.41 27.91
C ASP A 229 13.26 -9.93 27.67
N LEU A 230 14.47 -9.66 27.22
CA LEU A 230 15.01 -8.33 26.93
C LEU A 230 15.39 -8.22 25.46
N GLY A 231 15.16 -7.08 24.85
CA GLY A 231 15.61 -6.80 23.50
C GLY A 231 16.03 -5.34 23.31
N LEU A 232 17.02 -5.16 22.46
CA LEU A 232 17.52 -3.87 21.99
C LEU A 232 17.70 -3.98 20.48
N GLY A 233 17.17 -3.02 19.72
CA GLY A 233 17.37 -2.94 18.29
C GLY A 233 17.81 -1.55 17.85
N LEU A 234 18.60 -1.51 16.80
CA LEU A 234 19.08 -0.31 16.11
C LEU A 234 18.75 -0.42 14.64
N ARG A 235 18.33 0.69 14.04
CA ARG A 235 18.13 0.82 12.60
C ARG A 235 18.65 2.16 12.13
N TYR A 236 19.45 2.15 11.07
CA TYR A 236 19.91 3.33 10.37
C TYR A 236 19.62 3.20 8.89
N GLU A 237 19.03 4.22 8.30
CA GLU A 237 18.70 4.25 6.86
C GLU A 237 19.25 5.52 6.23
N ILE A 238 19.75 5.38 5.03
CA ILE A 238 20.12 6.47 4.13
C ILE A 238 19.31 6.31 2.88
N LEU A 239 18.49 7.31 2.54
CA LEU A 239 17.67 7.33 1.33
C LEU A 239 18.10 8.51 0.44
N THR A 240 18.32 8.25 -0.83
CA THR A 240 18.41 9.27 -1.88
C THR A 240 17.33 8.99 -2.93
N ASP A 241 16.50 9.98 -3.25
CA ASP A 241 15.44 9.89 -4.24
C ASP A 241 15.50 11.11 -5.17
N ASP A 242 15.89 10.93 -6.43
CA ASP A 242 15.95 11.96 -7.47
C ASP A 242 14.85 11.71 -8.50
N ASN A 243 13.74 12.38 -8.34
CA ASN A 243 12.58 12.26 -9.20
C ASN A 243 12.51 13.41 -10.21
N ARG A 244 12.26 13.08 -11.47
CA ARG A 244 12.06 14.06 -12.53
C ARG A 244 10.75 13.80 -13.25
N ARG A 245 9.90 14.80 -13.30
CA ARG A 245 8.64 14.75 -14.04
C ARG A 245 8.72 15.68 -15.23
N PHE A 246 8.33 15.20 -16.41
CA PHE A 246 8.41 15.99 -17.63
C PHE A 246 7.20 15.78 -18.53
N VAL A 247 6.86 16.84 -19.25
CA VAL A 247 5.84 16.87 -20.29
C VAL A 247 6.51 17.21 -21.61
N ARG A 248 6.29 16.39 -22.60
CA ARG A 248 6.89 16.61 -23.93
C ARG A 248 6.06 17.56 -24.77
N ARG A 249 4.73 17.42 -24.74
CA ARG A 249 3.78 18.29 -25.45
C ARG A 249 2.46 18.28 -24.73
N GLN A 250 1.77 19.43 -24.67
CA GLN A 250 0.39 19.47 -24.21
C GLN A 250 -0.58 19.38 -25.39
N PRO A 251 -1.82 18.93 -25.15
CA PRO A 251 -2.86 18.91 -26.17
C PRO A 251 -3.04 20.27 -26.84
N GLY A 252 -3.16 20.27 -28.18
CA GLY A 252 -3.34 21.48 -28.96
C GLY A 252 -2.06 22.31 -29.23
N GLU A 253 -0.91 21.88 -28.74
CA GLU A 253 0.35 22.55 -29.00
C GLU A 253 1.08 21.96 -30.21
N SER A 254 1.71 22.83 -30.99
CA SER A 254 2.51 22.45 -32.16
C SER A 254 3.98 22.18 -31.83
N VAL A 255 4.43 22.53 -30.62
CA VAL A 255 5.84 22.48 -30.21
C VAL A 255 5.98 21.61 -28.96
N ASP A 256 7.02 20.79 -28.92
CA ASP A 256 7.34 20.00 -27.75
C ASP A 256 7.72 20.90 -26.57
N ARG A 257 7.29 20.50 -25.40
CA ARG A 257 7.75 21.03 -24.11
C ARG A 257 8.63 20.00 -23.47
N SER A 258 9.65 20.43 -22.81
CA SER A 258 10.40 19.55 -21.97
C SER A 258 10.50 20.08 -20.56
N VAL A 259 10.66 19.18 -19.65
CA VAL A 259 10.96 19.27 -18.22
C VAL A 259 10.16 20.28 -17.42
N THR A 260 9.53 19.84 -16.46
CA THR A 260 8.72 20.69 -15.61
C THR A 260 9.07 20.59 -14.12
N ASP A 261 9.57 19.45 -13.66
CA ASP A 261 9.66 19.22 -12.22
C ASP A 261 10.85 18.32 -11.90
N ARG A 262 11.66 18.71 -10.95
CA ARG A 262 12.68 17.88 -10.33
C ARG A 262 12.63 18.07 -8.83
N GLU A 263 12.58 16.95 -8.12
CA GLU A 263 12.63 16.90 -6.67
C GLU A 263 13.65 15.84 -6.26
N ARG A 264 14.69 16.27 -5.55
CA ARG A 264 15.67 15.38 -4.94
C ARG A 264 15.52 15.46 -3.43
N VAL A 265 15.34 14.32 -2.82
CA VAL A 265 15.23 14.17 -1.37
C VAL A 265 16.36 13.27 -0.89
N GLU A 266 17.09 13.74 0.12
CA GLU A 266 18.07 12.96 0.84
C GLU A 266 17.57 12.81 2.28
N THR A 267 17.53 11.60 2.81
CA THR A 267 16.95 11.34 4.13
C THR A 267 17.84 10.40 4.93
N ASP A 268 18.18 10.79 6.14
CA ASP A 268 18.78 9.97 7.16
C ASP A 268 17.73 9.62 8.23
N LEU A 269 17.59 8.34 8.53
CA LEU A 269 16.72 7.86 9.60
C LEU A 269 17.53 7.04 10.60
N PHE A 270 17.44 7.40 11.85
CA PHE A 270 17.98 6.65 12.97
C PHE A 270 16.87 6.22 13.91
N ASN A 271 16.80 4.94 14.23
CA ASN A 271 15.86 4.40 15.22
C ASN A 271 16.60 3.53 16.21
N VAL A 272 16.29 3.70 17.48
CA VAL A 272 16.66 2.78 18.56
C VAL A 272 15.40 2.36 19.31
N HIS A 273 15.27 1.07 19.58
CA HIS A 273 14.16 0.57 20.36
C HIS A 273 14.63 -0.50 21.36
N ALA A 274 13.96 -0.53 22.49
CA ALA A 274 14.21 -1.53 23.54
C ALA A 274 12.87 -2.05 24.06
N PHE A 275 12.84 -3.31 24.45
CA PHE A 275 11.67 -3.89 25.09
C PHE A 275 12.05 -4.83 26.23
N THR A 276 11.13 -4.97 27.17
CA THR A 276 11.20 -6.02 28.17
C THR A 276 9.83 -6.71 28.28
N GLU A 277 9.83 -8.04 28.48
CA GLU A 277 8.66 -8.82 28.85
C GLU A 277 8.98 -9.68 30.05
N THR A 278 8.28 -9.48 31.17
CA THR A 278 8.49 -10.23 32.42
C THR A 278 7.24 -11.05 32.75
N ARG A 279 7.43 -12.35 32.93
CA ARG A 279 6.39 -13.29 33.41
C ARG A 279 6.50 -13.48 34.90
N PHE A 280 5.83 -12.65 35.70
CA PHE A 280 5.83 -12.77 37.14
C PHE A 280 5.21 -14.08 37.61
N SER A 281 4.10 -14.47 36.95
CA SER A 281 3.41 -15.73 37.19
C SER A 281 2.62 -16.15 35.92
N GLU A 282 1.93 -17.29 35.96
CA GLU A 282 0.98 -17.69 34.91
C GLU A 282 -0.18 -16.70 34.76
N LYS A 283 -0.46 -15.93 35.80
CA LYS A 283 -1.57 -14.97 35.85
C LYS A 283 -1.16 -13.53 35.51
N VAL A 284 0.13 -13.19 35.57
CA VAL A 284 0.61 -11.82 35.47
C VAL A 284 1.80 -11.77 34.54
N ARG A 285 1.64 -11.03 33.44
CA ARG A 285 2.71 -10.70 32.48
C ARG A 285 2.72 -9.19 32.26
N PHE A 286 3.91 -8.61 32.35
CA PHE A 286 4.14 -7.20 32.09
C PHE A 286 5.10 -7.05 30.93
N SER A 287 4.78 -6.15 29.99
CA SER A 287 5.68 -5.78 28.92
C SER A 287 5.79 -4.28 28.78
N THR A 288 6.99 -3.81 28.47
CA THR A 288 7.24 -2.41 28.13
C THR A 288 8.14 -2.31 26.90
N GLY A 289 7.92 -1.29 26.11
CA GLY A 289 8.72 -0.95 24.96
C GLY A 289 8.96 0.54 24.90
N TYR A 290 10.17 0.91 24.48
CA TYR A 290 10.57 2.28 24.21
C TYR A 290 11.18 2.37 22.81
N SER A 291 10.83 3.39 22.06
CA SER A 291 11.43 3.68 20.75
C SER A 291 11.73 5.16 20.61
N PHE A 292 12.91 5.46 20.11
CA PHE A 292 13.31 6.77 19.65
C PHE A 292 13.61 6.72 18.16
N THR A 293 13.03 7.65 17.39
CA THR A 293 13.29 7.81 15.96
C THR A 293 13.68 9.25 15.67
N SER A 294 14.76 9.45 14.93
CA SER A 294 15.15 10.72 14.33
C SER A 294 15.19 10.54 12.82
N LEU A 295 14.51 11.42 12.11
CA LEU A 295 14.52 11.51 10.65
C LEU A 295 14.96 12.92 10.29
N ASP A 296 15.93 13.03 9.40
CA ASP A 296 16.44 14.27 8.85
C ASP A 296 16.38 14.20 7.33
N SER A 297 15.73 15.15 6.68
CA SER A 297 15.51 15.14 5.23
C SER A 297 15.89 16.49 4.66
N ASP A 298 16.69 16.46 3.58
CA ASP A 298 16.98 17.61 2.73
C ASP A 298 16.23 17.50 1.41
N LEU A 299 15.68 18.61 0.96
CA LEU A 299 14.91 18.74 -0.28
C LEU A 299 15.55 19.76 -1.19
N PHE A 300 15.76 19.38 -2.47
CA PHE A 300 16.27 20.25 -3.51
C PHE A 300 15.42 20.10 -4.77
N GLY A 301 15.29 21.17 -5.55
CA GLY A 301 14.59 21.02 -6.82
C GLY A 301 14.14 22.30 -7.48
N TYR A 302 13.27 22.12 -8.47
CA TYR A 302 12.61 23.19 -9.18
C TYR A 302 11.33 22.68 -9.84
N ARG A 303 10.42 23.60 -10.12
CA ARG A 303 9.23 23.35 -10.95
C ARG A 303 9.08 24.45 -11.98
N ARG A 304 8.99 24.08 -13.24
CA ARG A 304 8.83 25.00 -14.36
C ARG A 304 7.58 24.65 -15.14
N TYR A 305 6.73 25.60 -15.29
CA TYR A 305 5.43 25.48 -15.93
C TYR A 305 5.36 26.34 -17.20
N GLY A 306 4.62 25.88 -18.19
CA GLY A 306 4.18 26.69 -19.29
C GLY A 306 4.69 26.23 -20.65
N SER A 307 4.19 26.87 -21.72
CA SER A 307 4.70 26.66 -23.07
C SER A 307 6.15 27.16 -23.18
N ARG A 308 7.00 26.33 -23.71
CA ARG A 308 8.42 26.65 -23.95
C ARG A 308 9.22 26.94 -22.68
N TYR A 309 8.95 26.19 -21.65
CA TYR A 309 9.59 26.39 -20.35
C TYR A 309 10.80 25.46 -20.15
N ASP A 310 11.41 25.09 -21.23
CA ASP A 310 12.59 24.25 -21.27
C ASP A 310 13.86 25.12 -21.26
N PRO A 311 14.95 24.68 -20.61
CA PRO A 311 16.27 25.29 -20.81
C PRO A 311 16.69 25.45 -22.24
N ASP A 312 16.24 24.54 -23.12
CA ASP A 312 16.50 24.59 -24.57
C ASP A 312 15.61 25.60 -25.32
N PHE A 313 14.57 26.14 -24.68
CA PHE A 313 13.74 27.20 -25.23
C PHE A 313 14.08 28.53 -24.58
N ALA A 314 14.59 29.45 -25.38
CA ALA A 314 15.15 30.75 -24.97
C ALA A 314 14.16 31.73 -24.29
N GLN A 315 12.89 31.43 -24.18
CA GLN A 315 11.90 32.30 -23.56
C GLN A 315 11.13 31.61 -22.43
N ARG A 316 11.48 31.95 -21.20
CA ARG A 316 10.63 31.72 -20.03
C ARG A 316 9.43 32.66 -20.11
N LEU A 317 8.21 32.14 -19.98
CA LEU A 317 7.02 32.97 -19.84
C LEU A 317 6.97 33.53 -18.42
N PRO A 318 7.09 34.85 -18.25
CA PRO A 318 7.35 35.42 -16.93
C PRO A 318 6.14 35.46 -15.98
N SER A 319 4.96 35.08 -16.40
CA SER A 319 3.73 35.37 -15.69
C SER A 319 3.08 34.16 -14.99
N ARG A 320 3.81 33.07 -14.80
CA ARG A 320 3.17 31.88 -14.24
C ARG A 320 3.55 31.65 -12.79
N LEU A 321 2.65 32.03 -11.91
CA LEU A 321 2.72 31.92 -10.46
C LEU A 321 2.88 30.46 -9.90
N ASN A 322 2.87 29.47 -10.78
CA ASN A 322 2.96 28.05 -10.38
C ASN A 322 4.35 27.43 -10.61
N SER A 323 5.30 28.21 -11.08
CA SER A 323 6.70 27.79 -11.25
C SER A 323 7.54 28.25 -10.09
N PHE A 324 8.56 27.50 -9.76
CA PHE A 324 9.60 27.93 -8.83
C PHE A 324 10.95 27.36 -9.26
N ASP A 325 11.97 28.10 -8.94
CA ASP A 325 13.39 27.69 -9.10
C ASP A 325 14.07 27.71 -7.73
N ASP A 326 15.22 27.06 -7.63
CA ASP A 326 16.08 27.07 -6.45
C ASP A 326 15.31 26.66 -5.16
N LEU A 327 14.49 25.61 -5.30
CA LEU A 327 13.88 25.00 -4.11
C LEU A 327 15.00 24.34 -3.30
N ALA A 328 15.11 24.78 -2.05
CA ALA A 328 15.94 24.16 -1.03
C ALA A 328 15.15 24.13 0.28
N GLY A 329 15.32 23.07 1.03
CA GLY A 329 14.64 22.94 2.32
C GLY A 329 14.94 21.62 2.96
N GLY A 330 14.26 21.36 4.05
CA GLY A 330 14.38 20.11 4.78
C GLY A 330 13.34 19.97 5.87
N SER A 331 13.29 18.80 6.45
CA SER A 331 12.45 18.51 7.60
C SER A 331 13.18 17.61 8.59
N GLN A 332 12.98 17.89 9.87
CA GLN A 332 13.48 17.06 10.97
C GLN A 332 12.31 16.56 11.79
N VAL A 333 12.28 15.29 12.07
CA VAL A 333 11.28 14.64 12.93
C VAL A 333 11.99 13.89 14.04
N LYS A 334 11.63 14.18 15.29
CA LYS A 334 12.05 13.41 16.47
C LYS A 334 10.82 12.82 17.12
N GLN A 335 10.81 11.50 17.27
CA GLN A 335 9.68 10.79 17.87
C GLN A 335 10.15 9.92 19.03
N TYR A 336 9.41 10.00 20.12
CA TYR A 336 9.61 9.22 21.34
C TYR A 336 8.34 8.45 21.63
N VAL A 337 8.42 7.13 21.77
CA VAL A 337 7.26 6.29 22.07
C VAL A 337 7.57 5.41 23.26
N LEU A 338 6.73 5.47 24.28
CA LEU A 338 6.71 4.55 25.41
C LEU A 338 5.42 3.75 25.40
N HIS A 339 5.53 2.44 25.52
CA HIS A 339 4.38 1.55 25.58
C HIS A 339 4.48 0.60 26.78
N LEU A 340 3.41 0.52 27.58
CA LEU A 340 3.27 -0.31 28.76
C LEU A 340 2.04 -1.20 28.61
N ASN A 341 2.19 -2.50 28.85
CA ASN A 341 1.10 -3.47 28.82
C ASN A 341 1.15 -4.38 30.03
N LEU A 342 0.00 -4.68 30.60
CA LEU A 342 -0.15 -5.60 31.72
C LEU A 342 -1.25 -6.62 31.41
N LEU A 343 -0.88 -7.88 31.18
CA LEU A 343 -1.84 -8.97 31.09
C LEU A 343 -2.11 -9.54 32.49
N LEU A 344 -3.37 -9.53 32.90
CA LEU A 344 -3.86 -10.08 34.15
C LEU A 344 -4.90 -11.17 33.88
N ASN A 345 -4.72 -12.34 34.48
CA ASN A 345 -5.68 -13.43 34.52
C ASN A 345 -6.12 -13.66 35.99
N PRO A 346 -6.95 -12.74 36.58
CA PRO A 346 -7.28 -12.79 38.01
C PRO A 346 -8.04 -14.06 38.37
N TRP A 347 -8.93 -14.51 37.46
CA TRP A 347 -9.71 -15.75 37.64
C TRP A 347 -9.55 -16.64 36.41
N GLN A 348 -9.92 -17.87 36.57
CA GLN A 348 -10.05 -18.80 35.46
C GLN A 348 -11.07 -18.25 34.47
N HIS A 349 -10.77 -18.32 33.18
CA HIS A 349 -11.62 -17.85 32.08
C HIS A 349 -11.82 -16.32 31.97
N PHE A 350 -11.08 -15.52 32.72
CA PHE A 350 -11.18 -14.07 32.64
C PHE A 350 -9.79 -13.42 32.49
N SER A 351 -9.62 -12.59 31.47
CA SER A 351 -8.39 -11.84 31.25
C SER A 351 -8.69 -10.35 31.08
N ILE A 352 -7.78 -9.52 31.60
CA ILE A 352 -7.80 -8.06 31.46
C ILE A 352 -6.43 -7.61 30.96
N VAL A 353 -6.42 -6.68 30.02
CA VAL A 353 -5.20 -6.09 29.46
C VAL A 353 -5.33 -4.57 29.47
N PRO A 354 -4.94 -3.89 30.55
CA PRO A 354 -4.69 -2.46 30.51
C PRO A 354 -3.37 -2.17 29.76
N ALA A 355 -3.37 -1.12 28.94
CA ALA A 355 -2.18 -0.63 28.27
C ALA A 355 -2.17 0.90 28.25
N VAL A 356 -0.96 1.46 28.26
CA VAL A 356 -0.71 2.90 28.11
C VAL A 356 0.34 3.11 27.05
N ARG A 357 0.11 4.07 26.14
CA ARG A 357 1.07 4.53 25.16
C ARG A 357 1.23 6.04 25.26
N VAL A 358 2.48 6.49 25.40
CA VAL A 358 2.82 7.90 25.38
C VAL A 358 3.70 8.12 24.14
N GLU A 359 3.32 9.09 23.33
CA GLU A 359 4.06 9.47 22.13
C GLU A 359 4.29 10.97 22.12
N ARG A 360 5.53 11.38 21.91
CA ARG A 360 5.91 12.76 21.65
C ARG A 360 6.58 12.83 20.28
N GLN A 361 6.17 13.82 19.48
CA GLN A 361 6.80 14.15 18.21
C GLN A 361 7.16 15.64 18.20
N ASP A 362 8.38 15.94 17.78
CA ASP A 362 8.86 17.28 17.50
C ASP A 362 9.22 17.30 16.00
N LEU A 363 8.56 18.17 15.24
CA LEU A 363 8.75 18.35 13.80
C LEU A 363 9.21 19.77 13.54
N ALA A 364 10.25 19.91 12.72
CA ALA A 364 10.69 21.19 12.22
C ALA A 364 10.88 21.10 10.71
N SER A 365 10.44 22.07 9.95
CA SER A 365 10.67 22.12 8.51
C SER A 365 10.95 23.55 8.06
N ALA A 366 11.82 23.66 7.05
CA ALA A 366 12.10 24.90 6.37
C ALA A 366 12.17 24.68 4.88
N SER A 367 11.73 25.68 4.10
CA SER A 367 11.90 25.66 2.65
C SER A 367 12.08 27.08 2.10
N SER A 368 12.87 27.18 1.04
CA SER A 368 13.03 28.42 0.31
C SER A 368 12.98 28.17 -1.19
N PHE A 369 12.43 29.10 -1.94
CA PHE A 369 12.34 29.03 -3.40
C PHE A 369 12.28 30.42 -4.04
N LEU A 370 12.55 30.47 -5.34
CA LEU A 370 12.43 31.68 -6.15
C LEU A 370 11.27 31.52 -7.13
N LEU A 371 10.45 32.55 -7.28
CA LEU A 371 9.48 32.62 -8.37
C LEU A 371 10.17 33.16 -9.65
N PRO A 372 9.65 32.86 -10.83
CA PRO A 372 10.15 33.47 -12.07
C PRO A 372 10.05 34.98 -12.00
N ALA A 373 11.11 35.66 -12.41
CA ALA A 373 11.13 37.11 -12.43
C ALA A 373 10.07 37.67 -13.38
N PRO A 374 9.23 38.64 -12.96
CA PRO A 374 8.34 39.33 -13.87
C PRO A 374 9.11 40.03 -14.99
N THR A 375 8.47 40.19 -16.18
CA THR A 375 9.08 40.87 -17.30
C THR A 375 9.50 42.29 -16.88
N GLY A 376 10.77 42.64 -17.05
CA GLY A 376 11.31 43.96 -16.74
C GLY A 376 11.87 44.14 -15.32
N THR A 377 11.88 43.08 -14.51
CA THR A 377 12.53 43.08 -13.19
C THR A 377 13.79 42.21 -13.19
N SER A 378 14.86 42.70 -12.58
CA SER A 378 16.13 41.97 -12.51
C SER A 378 16.21 40.99 -11.31
N THR A 379 15.28 41.09 -10.36
CA THR A 379 15.32 40.31 -9.13
C THR A 379 14.08 39.42 -9.04
N PRO A 380 14.24 38.09 -9.07
CA PRO A 380 13.14 37.16 -8.84
C PRO A 380 12.57 37.32 -7.44
N PRO A 381 11.26 37.37 -7.24
CA PRO A 381 10.69 37.27 -5.92
C PRO A 381 10.99 35.88 -5.33
N GLY A 382 11.34 35.85 -4.06
CA GLY A 382 11.64 34.60 -3.33
C GLY A 382 10.88 34.52 -2.03
N PHE A 383 10.66 33.31 -1.57
CA PHE A 383 9.99 33.03 -0.31
C PHE A 383 10.82 32.06 0.53
N GLU A 384 10.66 32.22 1.83
CA GLU A 384 11.25 31.36 2.85
C GLU A 384 10.16 31.02 3.85
N ALA A 385 9.90 29.74 4.02
CA ALA A 385 8.87 29.24 4.92
C ALA A 385 9.51 28.40 6.00
N GLU A 386 9.07 28.57 7.23
CA GLU A 386 9.47 27.76 8.38
C GLU A 386 8.22 27.27 9.10
N SER A 387 8.29 26.06 9.65
CA SER A 387 7.23 25.45 10.44
C SER A 387 7.82 24.60 11.54
N GLU A 388 7.35 24.80 12.77
CA GLU A 388 7.68 23.99 13.92
C GLU A 388 6.39 23.42 14.51
N ARG A 389 6.38 22.13 14.85
CA ARG A 389 5.23 21.45 15.44
C ARG A 389 5.65 20.52 16.55
N GLY A 390 5.06 20.72 17.74
CA GLY A 390 5.11 19.80 18.87
C GLY A 390 3.83 18.97 18.94
N LEU A 391 3.93 17.68 19.28
CA LEU A 391 2.78 16.81 19.51
C LEU A 391 3.04 15.92 20.72
N LEU A 392 2.06 15.82 21.62
CA LEU A 392 2.07 14.88 22.73
C LEU A 392 0.76 14.13 22.80
N ASP A 393 0.80 12.81 22.60
CA ASP A 393 -0.34 11.91 22.70
C ASP A 393 -0.19 10.95 23.87
N VAL A 394 -1.22 10.85 24.69
CA VAL A 394 -1.36 9.83 25.72
C VAL A 394 -2.58 8.99 25.39
N ALA A 395 -2.35 7.72 25.12
CA ALA A 395 -3.41 6.77 24.81
C ALA A 395 -3.46 5.67 25.87
N GLU A 396 -4.66 5.41 26.37
CA GLU A 396 -4.96 4.36 27.30
C GLU A 396 -5.90 3.36 26.64
N SER A 397 -5.73 2.07 26.94
CA SER A 397 -6.67 1.04 26.53
C SER A 397 -6.90 0.02 27.61
N LEU A 398 -8.11 -0.51 27.63
CA LEU A 398 -8.51 -1.59 28.53
C LEU A 398 -9.29 -2.61 27.73
N GLU A 399 -8.77 -3.82 27.66
CA GLU A 399 -9.47 -4.94 27.06
C GLU A 399 -9.81 -5.97 28.11
N ALA A 400 -11.02 -6.50 28.11
CA ALA A 400 -11.44 -7.59 28.96
C ALA A 400 -12.08 -8.70 28.13
N ARG A 401 -11.77 -9.95 28.48
CA ARG A 401 -12.28 -11.14 27.80
C ARG A 401 -12.73 -12.17 28.80
N TYR A 402 -13.92 -12.76 28.56
CA TYR A 402 -14.52 -13.80 29.37
C TYR A 402 -14.87 -15.03 28.51
N THR A 403 -14.42 -16.20 28.99
CA THR A 403 -14.62 -17.51 28.34
C THR A 403 -15.25 -18.55 29.24
N GLY A 404 -15.87 -18.12 30.38
CA GLY A 404 -16.41 -19.03 31.40
C GLY A 404 -17.77 -19.63 31.06
N LEU A 405 -18.48 -19.12 30.06
CA LEU A 405 -19.72 -19.74 29.57
C LEU A 405 -19.40 -20.74 28.46
N THR A 406 -19.97 -21.90 28.57
CA THR A 406 -19.80 -22.96 27.56
C THR A 406 -20.26 -22.44 26.20
N ASN A 407 -19.41 -22.60 25.19
CA ASN A 407 -19.65 -22.18 23.82
C ASN A 407 -19.76 -20.68 23.59
N TRP A 408 -19.38 -19.82 24.55
CA TRP A 408 -19.37 -18.38 24.41
C TRP A 408 -18.03 -17.77 24.75
N VAL A 409 -17.67 -16.75 24.02
CA VAL A 409 -16.58 -15.83 24.36
C VAL A 409 -17.12 -14.42 24.24
N PHE A 410 -17.00 -13.64 25.29
CA PHE A 410 -17.33 -12.22 25.29
C PHE A 410 -16.05 -11.41 25.43
N TYR A 411 -16.01 -10.28 24.76
CA TYR A 411 -14.95 -9.30 24.95
C TYR A 411 -15.51 -7.88 24.87
N VAL A 412 -14.90 -7.02 25.64
CA VAL A 412 -15.16 -5.59 25.64
C VAL A 412 -13.82 -4.86 25.61
N GLY A 413 -13.78 -3.72 24.94
CA GLY A 413 -12.61 -2.87 24.84
C GLY A 413 -12.97 -1.41 24.96
N GLY A 414 -12.13 -0.65 25.66
CA GLY A 414 -12.13 0.80 25.68
C GLY A 414 -10.77 1.31 25.24
N TYR A 415 -10.75 2.37 24.47
CA TYR A 415 -9.57 3.11 24.08
C TYR A 415 -9.85 4.60 24.23
N TRP A 416 -8.92 5.31 24.85
CA TRP A 416 -8.98 6.75 25.09
C TRP A 416 -7.66 7.36 24.71
N LEU A 417 -7.69 8.46 23.96
CA LEU A 417 -6.53 9.26 23.59
C LEU A 417 -6.81 10.70 23.92
N VAL A 418 -5.86 11.33 24.56
CA VAL A 418 -5.78 12.78 24.69
C VAL A 418 -4.46 13.22 24.08
N GLY A 419 -4.54 14.09 23.09
CA GLY A 419 -3.40 14.64 22.37
C GLY A 419 -3.42 16.16 22.44
N ARG A 420 -2.25 16.77 22.52
CA ARG A 420 -2.03 18.20 22.42
C ARG A 420 -0.93 18.49 21.43
N GLY A 421 -1.11 19.52 20.65
CA GLY A 421 -0.13 19.98 19.69
C GLY A 421 -0.05 21.49 19.63
N ASP A 422 1.08 21.95 19.21
CA ASP A 422 1.34 23.34 18.87
C ASP A 422 1.97 23.40 17.49
N LEU A 423 1.61 24.39 16.69
CA LEU A 423 2.13 24.63 15.35
C LEU A 423 2.45 26.10 15.19
N GLU A 424 3.70 26.42 14.88
CA GLU A 424 4.14 27.75 14.47
C GLU A 424 4.55 27.74 13.01
N GLU A 425 4.05 28.69 12.23
CA GLU A 425 4.37 28.80 10.80
C GLU A 425 4.66 30.25 10.43
N THR A 426 5.70 30.40 9.62
CA THR A 426 6.08 31.70 9.04
C THR A 426 6.32 31.58 7.55
N LEU A 427 6.00 32.66 6.82
CA LEU A 427 6.35 32.82 5.41
C LEU A 427 6.90 34.23 5.22
N ASP A 428 8.14 34.32 4.82
CA ASP A 428 8.84 35.59 4.63
C ASP A 428 9.20 35.78 3.14
N ASN A 429 9.18 37.00 2.70
CA ASN A 429 9.74 37.35 1.39
C ASN A 429 11.26 37.35 1.50
N ARG A 430 11.92 36.48 0.76
CA ARG A 430 13.38 36.30 0.81
C ARG A 430 14.16 37.55 0.40
N VAL A 431 13.56 38.42 -0.45
CA VAL A 431 14.22 39.61 -1.00
C VAL A 431 14.00 40.81 -0.08
N THR A 432 12.74 41.08 0.28
CA THR A 432 12.37 42.27 1.10
C THR A 432 12.45 42.02 2.60
N ARG A 433 12.58 40.76 3.01
CA ARG A 433 12.52 40.32 4.41
C ARG A 433 11.20 40.66 5.12
N ALA A 434 10.18 40.97 4.31
CA ALA A 434 8.85 41.24 4.85
C ALA A 434 8.15 39.94 5.20
N ARG A 435 7.66 39.83 6.42
CA ARG A 435 6.84 38.70 6.85
C ARG A 435 5.48 38.75 6.18
N THR A 436 5.11 37.69 5.53
CA THR A 436 3.86 37.55 4.77
C THR A 436 2.85 36.64 5.43
N VAL A 437 3.30 35.67 6.22
CA VAL A 437 2.47 34.85 7.09
C VAL A 437 3.15 34.71 8.46
N SER A 438 2.40 34.84 9.52
CA SER A 438 2.80 34.42 10.87
C SER A 438 1.57 33.79 11.52
N ARG A 439 1.63 32.55 11.85
CA ARG A 439 0.51 31.79 12.37
C ARG A 439 0.97 30.90 13.51
N SER A 440 0.22 30.91 14.61
CA SER A 440 0.34 29.95 15.69
C SER A 440 -0.99 29.25 15.86
N SER A 441 -0.95 27.95 16.08
CA SER A 441 -2.14 27.15 16.29
C SER A 441 -1.89 26.12 17.38
N ASP A 442 -2.76 26.11 18.37
CA ASP A 442 -2.82 25.04 19.36
C ASP A 442 -3.88 24.04 18.94
N ASP A 443 -3.60 22.74 19.02
CA ASP A 443 -4.54 21.68 18.75
C ASP A 443 -4.75 20.75 19.94
N GLU A 444 -6.01 20.45 20.23
CA GLU A 444 -6.39 19.42 21.18
C GLU A 444 -7.11 18.29 20.44
N ARG A 445 -6.72 17.06 20.74
CA ARG A 445 -7.27 15.86 20.11
C ARG A 445 -7.77 14.91 21.18
N VAL A 446 -9.04 14.53 21.10
CA VAL A 446 -9.64 13.50 21.93
C VAL A 446 -10.18 12.39 21.05
N ALA A 447 -9.78 11.15 21.31
CA ALA A 447 -10.36 10.02 20.63
C ALA A 447 -10.81 8.96 21.64
N GLN A 448 -11.98 8.41 21.40
CA GLN A 448 -12.58 7.36 22.23
C GLN A 448 -13.09 6.25 21.31
N LYS A 449 -12.88 5.01 21.69
CA LYS A 449 -13.45 3.87 21.00
C LYS A 449 -13.91 2.83 22.01
N TYR A 450 -15.17 2.43 21.89
CA TYR A 450 -15.79 1.40 22.72
C TYR A 450 -16.16 0.23 21.83
N THR A 451 -15.67 -0.95 22.18
CA THR A 451 -15.89 -2.16 21.42
C THR A 451 -16.56 -3.20 22.30
N VAL A 452 -17.58 -3.86 21.77
CA VAL A 452 -18.19 -5.05 22.38
C VAL A 452 -18.32 -6.12 21.32
N GLY A 453 -17.99 -7.35 21.71
CA GLY A 453 -18.10 -8.44 20.76
C GLY A 453 -18.25 -9.79 21.42
N THR A 454 -18.71 -10.73 20.63
CA THR A 454 -18.95 -12.10 21.08
C THR A 454 -18.65 -13.10 19.99
N TYR A 455 -18.17 -14.26 20.41
CA TYR A 455 -18.12 -15.47 19.61
C TYR A 455 -19.06 -16.48 20.25
N TRP A 456 -19.95 -17.07 19.46
CA TRP A 456 -20.88 -18.08 19.88
C TRP A 456 -20.74 -19.35 19.04
N TYR A 457 -20.63 -20.49 19.71
CA TYR A 457 -20.48 -21.81 19.11
C TYR A 457 -21.71 -22.68 19.46
N PRO A 458 -22.92 -22.35 18.93
CA PRO A 458 -24.15 -23.06 19.30
C PRO A 458 -24.09 -24.55 18.95
N LEU A 459 -23.37 -24.90 17.91
CA LEU A 459 -23.15 -26.26 17.44
C LEU A 459 -21.67 -26.47 17.11
N ARG A 460 -21.20 -27.71 17.11
CA ARG A 460 -19.82 -28.06 16.75
C ARG A 460 -19.40 -27.55 15.34
N ARG A 461 -20.38 -27.29 14.49
CA ARG A 461 -20.19 -26.93 13.07
C ARG A 461 -20.69 -25.53 12.74
N LEU A 462 -21.16 -24.80 13.73
CA LEU A 462 -21.67 -23.44 13.53
C LEU A 462 -20.96 -22.50 14.51
N HIS A 463 -20.32 -21.48 13.95
CA HIS A 463 -19.67 -20.42 14.66
C HIS A 463 -20.25 -19.08 14.22
N LEU A 464 -20.72 -18.31 15.17
CA LEU A 464 -21.24 -16.96 14.98
C LEU A 464 -20.33 -15.97 15.68
N ALA A 465 -20.02 -14.87 15.03
CA ALA A 465 -19.30 -13.75 15.64
C ALA A 465 -20.08 -12.47 15.37
N ALA A 466 -20.16 -11.62 16.38
CA ALA A 466 -20.71 -10.28 16.26
C ALA A 466 -19.81 -9.32 17.00
N GLN A 467 -19.58 -8.16 16.40
CA GLN A 467 -18.83 -7.06 16.99
C GLN A 467 -19.51 -5.75 16.67
N TYR A 468 -19.60 -4.90 17.63
CA TYR A 468 -19.97 -3.50 17.46
C TYR A 468 -18.87 -2.63 18.06
N TYR A 469 -18.54 -1.54 17.39
CA TYR A 469 -17.81 -0.46 18.02
C TYR A 469 -18.41 0.90 17.70
N HIS A 470 -18.29 1.78 18.67
CA HIS A 470 -18.55 3.20 18.54
C HIS A 470 -17.25 3.96 18.75
N LYS A 471 -16.93 4.87 17.84
CA LYS A 471 -15.71 5.68 17.86
C LYS A 471 -16.03 7.14 17.67
N ILE A 472 -15.51 7.96 18.56
CA ILE A 472 -15.57 9.42 18.50
C ILE A 472 -14.13 9.92 18.38
N ARG A 473 -13.90 10.91 17.56
CA ARG A 473 -12.67 11.68 17.50
C ARG A 473 -13.01 13.14 17.33
N SER A 474 -12.58 13.98 18.28
CA SER A 474 -12.68 15.42 18.23
C SER A 474 -11.29 16.03 18.06
N ASN A 475 -11.19 17.03 17.19
CA ASN A 475 -10.01 17.85 17.03
C ASN A 475 -10.45 19.31 17.10
N ASP A 476 -9.95 20.00 18.10
CA ASP A 476 -10.19 21.44 18.32
C ASP A 476 -8.92 22.22 18.02
N TYR A 477 -9.06 23.35 17.33
CA TYR A 477 -7.95 24.18 16.90
C TYR A 477 -8.17 25.64 17.35
N GLU A 478 -7.18 26.18 18.03
CA GLU A 478 -7.11 27.58 18.38
C GLU A 478 -6.02 28.25 17.52
N HIS A 479 -6.46 29.11 16.60
CA HIS A 479 -5.56 29.81 15.69
C HIS A 479 -5.33 31.26 16.13
N GLN A 480 -4.07 31.62 16.29
CA GLN A 480 -3.63 33.00 16.42
C GLN A 480 -2.95 33.40 15.10
N ALA A 481 -3.74 33.95 14.19
CA ALA A 481 -3.20 34.53 12.97
C ALA A 481 -2.89 35.99 13.19
N ALA A 482 -1.64 36.41 13.01
CA ALA A 482 -1.37 37.82 12.79
C ALA A 482 -2.03 38.18 11.45
N ALA A 483 -3.05 39.02 11.49
CA ALA A 483 -3.76 39.47 10.31
C ALA A 483 -2.79 40.20 9.37
N ILE A 484 -2.33 39.47 8.35
CA ILE A 484 -1.43 40.04 7.37
C ILE A 484 -2.30 40.65 6.29
N ARG A 485 -2.49 41.95 6.44
CA ARG A 485 -3.14 42.74 5.42
C ARG A 485 -2.35 42.64 4.11
N GLY A 486 -2.95 42.07 3.11
CA GLY A 486 -2.45 42.11 1.73
C GLY A 486 -2.41 40.79 0.99
N ILE A 487 -2.05 39.71 1.61
CA ILE A 487 -2.04 38.39 0.92
C ILE A 487 -3.42 37.77 0.92
N ASP A 488 -4.14 37.82 2.00
CA ASP A 488 -5.50 37.29 2.09
C ASP A 488 -6.48 38.07 1.19
N ALA A 489 -6.27 39.39 1.03
CA ALA A 489 -7.10 40.22 0.17
C ALA A 489 -6.86 39.97 -1.35
N GLY A 490 -5.70 39.48 -1.72
CA GLY A 490 -5.33 39.24 -3.15
C GLY A 490 -5.61 37.82 -3.64
N PHE A 491 -5.62 36.84 -2.78
CA PHE A 491 -5.73 35.42 -3.17
C PHE A 491 -6.99 34.73 -2.65
N GLY A 492 -7.74 35.31 -1.71
CA GLY A 492 -8.93 34.68 -1.12
C GLY A 492 -8.66 33.31 -0.51
N LEU A 493 -7.44 33.07 -0.03
CA LEU A 493 -6.91 31.72 0.21
C LEU A 493 -7.29 31.15 1.57
N TYR A 494 -7.74 31.98 2.52
CA TYR A 494 -8.13 31.53 3.85
C TYR A 494 -9.46 32.15 4.28
N PRO A 495 -10.58 31.74 3.64
CA PRO A 495 -11.88 32.34 3.96
C PRO A 495 -12.36 32.03 5.39
N ALA A 496 -11.93 30.88 5.94
CA ALA A 496 -12.20 30.47 7.29
C ALA A 496 -11.16 29.46 7.76
N PHE A 497 -10.62 29.66 8.96
CA PHE A 497 -9.83 28.61 9.61
C PHE A 497 -10.78 27.54 10.17
N LEU A 498 -10.35 26.31 10.08
CA LEU A 498 -11.02 25.20 10.72
C LEU A 498 -10.77 25.30 12.24
N THR A 499 -11.84 25.39 13.03
CA THR A 499 -11.74 25.48 14.50
C THR A 499 -12.14 24.19 15.20
N ALA A 500 -12.96 23.35 14.57
CA ALA A 500 -13.27 22.02 15.07
C ALA A 500 -13.52 21.04 13.91
N HIS A 501 -13.15 19.79 14.13
CA HIS A 501 -13.31 18.71 13.17
C HIS A 501 -13.59 17.39 13.89
N ASP A 502 -14.86 17.01 13.95
CA ASP A 502 -15.35 15.88 14.73
C ASP A 502 -15.75 14.73 13.80
N PHE A 503 -15.42 13.52 14.23
CA PHE A 503 -15.77 12.28 13.56
C PHE A 503 -16.50 11.38 14.52
N GLU A 504 -17.62 10.85 14.10
CA GLU A 504 -18.34 9.80 14.79
C GLU A 504 -18.50 8.59 13.88
N THR A 505 -18.24 7.40 14.38
CA THR A 505 -18.30 6.16 13.58
C THR A 505 -18.95 5.05 14.39
N ASP A 506 -20.00 4.48 13.82
CA ASP A 506 -20.60 3.24 14.25
C ASP A 506 -20.29 2.12 13.25
N ASP A 507 -19.82 0.99 13.76
CA ASP A 507 -19.46 -0.16 12.93
C ASP A 507 -20.04 -1.43 13.54
N LEU A 508 -20.76 -2.18 12.73
CA LEU A 508 -21.39 -3.43 13.13
C LEU A 508 -20.96 -4.53 12.18
N ASN A 509 -20.26 -5.51 12.72
CA ASN A 509 -19.70 -6.62 11.96
C ASN A 509 -20.30 -7.96 12.41
N PHE A 510 -20.80 -8.75 11.47
CA PHE A 510 -21.30 -10.10 11.68
C PHE A 510 -20.51 -11.08 10.82
N ARG A 511 -20.21 -12.23 11.41
CA ARG A 511 -19.60 -13.34 10.71
C ARG A 511 -20.27 -14.66 11.11
N VAL A 512 -20.66 -15.44 10.12
CA VAL A 512 -21.16 -16.81 10.27
C VAL A 512 -20.20 -17.75 9.58
N THR A 513 -19.71 -18.75 10.32
CA THR A 513 -18.97 -19.88 9.73
C THR A 513 -19.77 -21.14 9.99
N TRP A 514 -20.27 -21.73 8.91
CA TRP A 514 -21.11 -22.92 8.96
C TRP A 514 -20.48 -24.07 8.19
N ARG A 515 -20.36 -25.20 8.85
CA ARG A 515 -19.83 -26.45 8.27
C ARG A 515 -20.88 -27.55 8.31
N PRO A 516 -21.89 -27.52 7.39
CA PRO A 516 -22.95 -28.52 7.39
C PRO A 516 -22.42 -29.94 7.23
N LEU A 517 -21.36 -30.08 6.45
CA LEU A 517 -20.63 -31.34 6.22
C LEU A 517 -19.15 -31.16 6.58
N ASN A 518 -18.43 -32.27 6.76
CA ASN A 518 -16.98 -32.22 7.04
C ASN A 518 -16.17 -31.58 5.90
N ASN A 519 -16.69 -31.69 4.69
CA ASN A 519 -16.08 -31.24 3.44
C ASN A 519 -16.74 -30.01 2.81
N LEU A 520 -17.64 -29.33 3.57
CA LEU A 520 -18.35 -28.15 3.08
C LEU A 520 -18.34 -27.05 4.16
N THR A 521 -17.80 -25.90 3.81
CA THR A 521 -17.73 -24.73 4.69
C THR A 521 -18.30 -23.51 3.99
N PHE A 522 -19.17 -22.80 4.66
CA PHE A 522 -19.67 -21.47 4.30
C PHE A 522 -19.12 -20.45 5.27
N VAL A 523 -18.69 -19.29 4.76
CA VAL A 523 -18.32 -18.14 5.59
C VAL A 523 -19.02 -16.91 5.02
N SER A 524 -20.03 -16.45 5.74
CA SER A 524 -20.76 -15.22 5.44
C SER A 524 -20.29 -14.10 6.34
N ARG A 525 -20.10 -12.92 5.79
CA ARG A 525 -19.79 -11.69 6.53
C ARG A 525 -20.69 -10.57 6.07
N TYR A 526 -21.12 -9.78 7.02
CA TYR A 526 -21.76 -8.52 6.78
C TYR A 526 -21.13 -7.47 7.68
N ASP A 527 -20.74 -6.35 7.07
CA ASP A 527 -20.16 -5.20 7.74
C ASP A 527 -21.00 -3.97 7.37
N PHE A 528 -21.44 -3.25 8.38
CA PHE A 528 -22.14 -1.98 8.24
C PHE A 528 -21.36 -0.92 8.98
N ARG A 529 -21.07 0.19 8.30
CA ARG A 529 -20.43 1.35 8.89
C ARG A 529 -21.16 2.63 8.53
N LEU A 530 -21.40 3.44 9.55
CA LEU A 530 -21.88 4.80 9.42
C LEU A 530 -20.84 5.73 10.04
N SER A 531 -20.38 6.73 9.30
CA SER A 531 -19.48 7.75 9.79
C SER A 531 -19.97 9.12 9.42
N THR A 532 -20.05 10.02 10.40
CA THR A 532 -20.33 11.43 10.21
C THR A 532 -19.11 12.28 10.46
N VAL A 533 -19.01 13.36 9.75
CA VAL A 533 -17.95 14.37 9.91
C VAL A 533 -18.61 15.73 10.09
N ASP A 534 -18.39 16.33 11.26
CA ASP A 534 -18.84 17.66 11.57
C ASP A 534 -17.64 18.63 11.57
N THR A 535 -17.84 19.78 10.97
CA THR A 535 -16.77 20.76 10.77
C THR A 535 -17.25 22.13 11.22
N GLN A 536 -16.38 22.86 11.92
CA GLN A 536 -16.59 24.24 12.30
C GLN A 536 -15.46 25.11 11.74
N GLY A 537 -15.81 26.19 11.07
CA GLY A 537 -14.87 27.24 10.67
C GLY A 537 -14.97 28.47 11.58
N SER A 538 -13.94 29.32 11.59
CA SER A 538 -13.93 30.53 12.36
C SER A 538 -15.11 31.47 12.03
N GLY A 539 -15.92 31.78 13.03
CA GLY A 539 -17.11 32.62 12.84
C GLY A 539 -18.31 31.95 12.18
N LEU A 540 -18.21 30.62 11.92
CA LEU A 540 -19.29 29.82 11.33
C LEU A 540 -19.81 28.79 12.35
N PRO A 541 -21.10 28.44 12.29
CA PRO A 541 -21.63 27.35 13.13
C PRO A 541 -21.06 26.02 12.68
N GLN A 542 -20.97 25.10 13.61
CA GLN A 542 -20.67 23.69 13.30
C GLN A 542 -21.74 23.10 12.37
N SER A 543 -21.31 22.36 11.36
CA SER A 543 -22.18 21.73 10.40
C SER A 543 -21.63 20.39 9.94
N GLN A 544 -22.51 19.46 9.64
CA GLN A 544 -22.15 18.19 9.06
C GLN A 544 -21.56 18.41 7.66
N SER A 545 -20.32 18.05 7.49
CA SER A 545 -19.57 18.22 6.24
C SER A 545 -19.58 16.96 5.37
N ALA A 546 -19.73 15.79 5.98
CA ALA A 546 -19.88 14.52 5.26
C ALA A 546 -20.61 13.48 6.11
N GLU A 547 -21.30 12.57 5.40
CA GLU A 547 -21.81 11.32 5.95
C GLU A 547 -21.37 10.18 5.03
N MET A 548 -20.75 9.17 5.61
CA MET A 548 -20.26 8.00 4.88
C MET A 548 -21.00 6.76 5.35
N THR A 549 -21.73 6.12 4.45
CA THR A 549 -22.43 4.86 4.72
C THR A 549 -21.80 3.75 3.87
N SER A 550 -21.42 2.67 4.53
CA SER A 550 -20.79 1.52 3.88
C SER A 550 -21.47 0.21 4.28
N HIS A 551 -21.78 -0.61 3.29
CA HIS A 551 -22.26 -1.97 3.47
C HIS A 551 -21.35 -2.91 2.69
N VAL A 552 -20.75 -3.89 3.38
CA VAL A 552 -19.94 -4.93 2.76
C VAL A 552 -20.58 -6.29 3.03
N LEU A 553 -20.98 -6.95 1.98
CA LEU A 553 -21.47 -8.33 2.04
C LEU A 553 -20.44 -9.26 1.38
N SER A 554 -20.00 -10.26 2.12
CA SER A 554 -19.04 -11.27 1.63
C SER A 554 -19.58 -12.67 1.89
N GLU A 555 -19.55 -13.50 0.88
CA GLU A 555 -19.85 -14.92 0.99
C GLU A 555 -18.69 -15.74 0.43
N SER A 556 -18.27 -16.78 1.13
CA SER A 556 -17.31 -17.73 0.62
C SER A 556 -17.72 -19.17 0.91
N VAL A 557 -17.48 -20.03 -0.06
CA VAL A 557 -17.81 -21.46 0.00
C VAL A 557 -16.56 -22.25 -0.34
N THR A 558 -16.23 -23.21 0.54
CA THR A 558 -15.20 -24.20 0.25
C THR A 558 -15.85 -25.59 0.32
N TRP A 559 -15.74 -26.35 -0.76
CA TRP A 559 -16.40 -27.63 -0.90
C TRP A 559 -15.47 -28.67 -1.53
N SER A 560 -15.31 -29.79 -0.88
CA SER A 560 -14.54 -30.93 -1.37
C SER A 560 -15.44 -32.18 -1.41
N PRO A 561 -16.36 -32.28 -2.40
CA PRO A 561 -17.35 -33.35 -2.43
C PRO A 561 -16.72 -34.73 -2.49
N TRP A 562 -15.59 -34.83 -3.17
CA TRP A 562 -14.80 -36.06 -3.30
C TRP A 562 -13.32 -35.75 -3.06
N ALA A 563 -12.55 -36.76 -2.75
CA ALA A 563 -11.10 -36.63 -2.52
C ALA A 563 -10.31 -36.08 -3.73
N TRP A 564 -10.87 -36.23 -4.94
CA TRP A 564 -10.28 -35.77 -6.19
C TRP A 564 -10.79 -34.41 -6.66
N LEU A 565 -11.78 -33.80 -5.99
CA LEU A 565 -12.37 -32.52 -6.39
C LEU A 565 -12.48 -31.56 -5.22
N TYR A 566 -11.94 -30.37 -5.37
CA TYR A 566 -12.28 -29.22 -4.52
C TYR A 566 -12.81 -28.06 -5.35
N VAL A 567 -13.69 -27.28 -4.74
CA VAL A 567 -14.24 -26.03 -5.27
C VAL A 567 -14.21 -24.97 -4.19
N GLN A 568 -13.72 -23.81 -4.53
CA GLN A 568 -13.75 -22.65 -3.67
C GLN A 568 -14.34 -21.47 -4.44
N GLY A 569 -15.39 -20.84 -3.88
CA GLY A 569 -16.00 -19.66 -4.46
C GLY A 569 -16.05 -18.55 -3.44
N SER A 570 -15.95 -17.32 -3.89
CA SER A 570 -16.24 -16.13 -3.08
C SER A 570 -16.94 -15.06 -3.92
N ILE A 571 -17.80 -14.30 -3.26
CA ILE A 571 -18.43 -13.12 -3.82
C ILE A 571 -18.42 -12.03 -2.76
N ASN A 572 -18.03 -10.82 -3.14
CA ASN A 572 -18.10 -9.64 -2.31
C ASN A 572 -18.90 -8.56 -3.04
N TYR A 573 -19.78 -7.92 -2.32
CA TYR A 573 -20.51 -6.77 -2.78
C TYR A 573 -20.30 -5.63 -1.81
N VAL A 574 -19.85 -4.51 -2.31
CA VAL A 574 -19.60 -3.29 -1.56
C VAL A 574 -20.54 -2.22 -2.06
N LEU A 575 -21.27 -1.60 -1.14
CA LEU A 575 -22.01 -0.36 -1.31
C LEU A 575 -21.34 0.68 -0.41
N ASP A 576 -20.75 1.70 -0.99
CA ASP A 576 -20.04 2.74 -0.26
C ASP A 576 -20.48 4.10 -0.83
N GLN A 577 -21.07 4.92 0.02
CA GLN A 577 -21.61 6.21 -0.34
C GLN A 577 -21.09 7.28 0.61
N THR A 578 -20.66 8.40 0.06
CA THR A 578 -20.31 9.60 0.80
C THR A 578 -21.20 10.74 0.36
N ASP A 579 -22.03 11.21 1.27
CA ASP A 579 -22.90 12.36 1.08
C ASP A 579 -22.27 13.62 1.67
N THR A 580 -22.27 14.70 0.90
CA THR A 580 -21.75 16.00 1.33
C THR A 580 -22.85 17.05 1.20
N PRO A 581 -23.29 17.68 2.30
CA PRO A 581 -24.33 18.71 2.25
C PRO A 581 -24.01 19.91 1.35
N ALA A 582 -22.73 20.16 1.13
CA ALA A 582 -22.25 21.23 0.25
C ALA A 582 -22.69 21.08 -1.22
N VAL A 583 -23.10 19.90 -1.66
CA VAL A 583 -23.59 19.64 -3.02
C VAL A 583 -24.79 20.53 -3.39
N ASN A 584 -25.64 20.86 -2.43
CA ASN A 584 -26.81 21.68 -2.62
C ASN A 584 -26.50 23.18 -2.69
N ILE A 585 -25.28 23.59 -2.27
CA ILE A 585 -24.87 24.98 -2.17
C ILE A 585 -23.95 25.35 -3.33
N THR A 586 -22.98 24.51 -3.64
CA THR A 586 -21.89 24.85 -4.56
C THR A 586 -21.98 24.14 -5.90
N ASN A 587 -22.70 23.03 -6.04
CA ASN A 587 -22.66 22.09 -7.17
C ASN A 587 -21.25 21.57 -7.50
N LEU A 588 -20.25 21.88 -6.70
CA LEU A 588 -18.85 21.50 -6.89
C LEU A 588 -18.47 20.24 -6.13
N VAL A 589 -19.13 20.02 -4.99
CA VAL A 589 -18.95 18.81 -4.18
C VAL A 589 -20.19 17.96 -4.32
N GLN A 590 -20.04 16.71 -4.66
CA GLN A 590 -21.13 15.81 -4.98
C GLN A 590 -21.08 14.55 -4.15
N THR A 591 -22.25 13.94 -3.91
CA THR A 591 -22.34 12.59 -3.38
C THR A 591 -21.54 11.65 -4.27
N SER A 592 -20.59 10.96 -3.66
CA SER A 592 -19.77 9.95 -4.35
C SER A 592 -20.21 8.55 -3.96
N ARG A 593 -20.10 7.64 -4.92
CA ARG A 593 -20.35 6.21 -4.72
C ARG A 593 -19.15 5.41 -5.14
N ASN A 594 -18.91 4.32 -4.42
CA ASN A 594 -17.86 3.36 -4.73
C ASN A 594 -18.41 1.94 -4.61
N ASP A 595 -19.44 1.66 -5.43
CA ASP A 595 -20.14 0.39 -5.44
C ASP A 595 -19.42 -0.57 -6.39
N TYR A 596 -19.14 -1.78 -5.94
CA TYR A 596 -18.54 -2.78 -6.81
C TYR A 596 -18.84 -4.22 -6.39
N TRP A 597 -18.75 -5.10 -7.38
CA TRP A 597 -18.77 -6.54 -7.24
C TRP A 597 -17.39 -7.13 -7.48
N ASN A 598 -17.07 -8.13 -6.70
CA ASN A 598 -15.85 -8.91 -6.86
C ASN A 598 -16.24 -10.37 -6.59
N ALA A 599 -15.97 -11.25 -7.53
CA ALA A 599 -16.26 -12.68 -7.41
C ALA A 599 -15.08 -13.53 -7.88
N SER A 600 -14.87 -14.65 -7.22
CA SER A 600 -13.88 -15.64 -7.62
C SER A 600 -14.44 -17.05 -7.52
N LEU A 601 -14.03 -17.89 -8.45
CA LEU A 601 -14.29 -19.33 -8.42
C LEU A 601 -13.00 -20.06 -8.76
N ALA A 602 -12.56 -20.94 -7.89
CA ALA A 602 -11.42 -21.81 -8.11
C ALA A 602 -11.83 -23.28 -7.95
N SER A 603 -11.33 -24.14 -8.79
CA SER A 603 -11.55 -25.58 -8.72
C SER A 603 -10.29 -26.34 -9.04
N GLY A 604 -10.06 -27.45 -8.35
CA GLY A 604 -9.00 -28.40 -8.64
C GLY A 604 -9.55 -29.81 -8.71
N VAL A 605 -9.11 -30.52 -9.73
CA VAL A 605 -9.54 -31.89 -10.04
C VAL A 605 -8.30 -32.77 -10.18
N ALA A 606 -8.13 -33.74 -9.29
CA ALA A 606 -7.16 -34.82 -9.49
C ALA A 606 -7.76 -35.83 -10.51
N LEU A 607 -7.31 -35.75 -11.76
CA LEU A 607 -7.78 -36.66 -12.81
C LEU A 607 -7.30 -38.09 -12.57
N ASN A 608 -6.13 -38.23 -12.00
CA ASN A 608 -5.53 -39.49 -11.51
C ASN A 608 -4.35 -39.13 -10.58
N ASP A 609 -3.68 -40.14 -10.04
CA ASP A 609 -2.56 -39.99 -9.08
C ASP A 609 -1.37 -39.16 -9.62
N LYS A 610 -1.32 -38.89 -10.92
CA LYS A 610 -0.21 -38.19 -11.59
C LYS A 610 -0.66 -36.90 -12.31
N THR A 611 -1.94 -36.61 -12.37
CA THR A 611 -2.45 -35.52 -13.22
C THR A 611 -3.51 -34.71 -12.51
N ASP A 612 -3.26 -33.40 -12.36
CA ASP A 612 -4.14 -32.44 -11.76
C ASP A 612 -4.57 -31.37 -12.78
N LEU A 613 -5.85 -31.04 -12.77
CA LEU A 613 -6.43 -29.94 -13.51
C LEU A 613 -6.88 -28.87 -12.52
N GLN A 614 -6.55 -27.60 -12.77
CA GLN A 614 -6.99 -26.46 -11.99
C GLN A 614 -7.64 -25.43 -12.89
N ALA A 615 -8.71 -24.82 -12.42
CA ALA A 615 -9.37 -23.72 -13.10
C ALA A 615 -9.67 -22.62 -12.09
N GLN A 616 -9.48 -21.38 -12.50
CA GLN A 616 -9.82 -20.20 -11.70
C GLN A 616 -10.50 -19.17 -12.60
N TYR A 617 -11.59 -18.60 -12.10
CA TYR A 617 -12.28 -17.49 -12.72
C TYR A 617 -12.35 -16.32 -11.73
N LEU A 618 -12.06 -15.12 -12.21
CA LEU A 618 -12.15 -13.86 -11.46
C LEU A 618 -13.07 -12.92 -12.22
N PHE A 619 -13.89 -12.22 -11.48
CA PHE A 619 -14.81 -11.21 -11.98
C PHE A 619 -14.74 -9.97 -11.10
N TYR A 620 -14.70 -8.79 -11.73
CA TYR A 620 -14.83 -7.49 -11.06
C TYR A 620 -15.72 -6.60 -11.90
N ARG A 621 -16.60 -5.84 -11.23
CA ARG A 621 -17.43 -4.83 -11.88
C ARG A 621 -17.67 -3.66 -10.93
N ALA A 622 -17.36 -2.47 -11.40
CA ALA A 622 -17.78 -1.20 -10.82
C ALA A 622 -18.62 -0.42 -11.83
N ASN A 623 -19.66 0.25 -11.38
CA ASN A 623 -20.57 1.01 -12.24
C ASN A 623 -21.02 2.30 -11.52
N ASN A 624 -20.04 3.08 -11.09
CA ASN A 624 -20.27 4.32 -10.34
C ASN A 624 -19.53 5.53 -10.95
N TYR A 625 -19.04 5.39 -12.19
CA TYR A 625 -18.35 6.46 -12.90
C TYR A 625 -19.30 7.62 -13.22
N SER A 626 -18.87 8.83 -12.88
CA SER A 626 -19.54 10.07 -13.21
C SER A 626 -18.63 11.00 -14.00
N SER A 627 -19.05 11.31 -15.23
CA SER A 627 -18.34 12.20 -16.15
C SER A 627 -18.77 13.67 -16.03
N ARG A 628 -19.38 14.09 -14.93
CA ARG A 628 -19.90 15.46 -14.74
C ARG A 628 -18.79 16.52 -14.75
N PHE A 629 -18.14 16.64 -15.87
CA PHE A 629 -17.00 17.52 -16.10
C PHE A 629 -17.30 19.02 -15.95
N VAL A 630 -18.56 19.43 -16.08
CA VAL A 630 -18.95 20.85 -16.03
C VAL A 630 -18.88 21.43 -14.62
N ALA A 631 -19.06 20.60 -13.60
CA ALA A 631 -19.14 21.03 -12.21
C ALA A 631 -17.96 20.58 -11.35
N SER A 632 -17.33 19.46 -11.68
CA SER A 632 -16.21 18.91 -10.91
C SER A 632 -15.34 18.00 -11.79
N LEU A 633 -14.22 17.53 -11.25
CA LEU A 633 -13.45 16.46 -11.89
C LEU A 633 -14.30 15.17 -11.96
N PRO A 634 -14.13 14.35 -13.00
CA PRO A 634 -14.74 13.03 -13.03
C PRO A 634 -14.31 12.18 -11.84
N TYR A 635 -15.23 11.40 -11.29
CA TYR A 635 -14.98 10.54 -10.15
C TYR A 635 -15.68 9.17 -10.30
N GLY A 636 -15.32 8.25 -9.41
CA GLY A 636 -15.80 6.88 -9.45
C GLY A 636 -15.08 6.01 -10.47
N ALA A 637 -15.58 4.81 -10.68
CA ALA A 637 -15.06 3.83 -11.60
C ALA A 637 -16.17 3.19 -12.43
N GLY A 638 -15.95 3.03 -13.73
CA GLY A 638 -16.74 2.22 -14.63
C GLY A 638 -15.82 1.18 -15.25
N ALA A 639 -15.82 -0.04 -14.70
CA ALA A 639 -14.93 -1.09 -15.16
C ALA A 639 -15.59 -2.47 -15.03
N GLU A 640 -15.29 -3.34 -15.99
CA GLU A 640 -15.67 -4.74 -15.97
C GLU A 640 -14.45 -5.59 -16.36
N GLU A 641 -14.04 -6.49 -15.46
CA GLU A 641 -12.87 -7.34 -15.67
C GLU A 641 -13.24 -8.81 -15.54
N HIS A 642 -12.71 -9.62 -16.44
CA HIS A 642 -12.80 -11.08 -16.41
C HIS A 642 -11.40 -11.67 -16.51
N GLY A 643 -11.11 -12.65 -15.66
CA GLY A 643 -9.89 -13.45 -15.72
C GLY A 643 -10.22 -14.93 -15.60
N LEU A 644 -9.92 -15.71 -16.62
CA LEU A 644 -10.04 -17.17 -16.59
C LEU A 644 -8.65 -17.76 -16.73
N THR A 645 -8.28 -18.66 -15.83
CA THR A 645 -7.05 -19.47 -15.97
C THR A 645 -7.39 -20.94 -15.83
N VAL A 646 -6.81 -21.76 -16.70
CA VAL A 646 -6.90 -23.22 -16.65
C VAL A 646 -5.49 -23.78 -16.72
N GLY A 647 -5.14 -24.65 -15.80
CA GLY A 647 -3.82 -25.27 -15.71
C GLY A 647 -3.90 -26.79 -15.57
N LEU A 648 -3.07 -27.48 -16.31
CA LEU A 648 -2.86 -28.91 -16.21
C LEU A 648 -1.45 -29.15 -15.66
N SER A 649 -1.33 -30.02 -14.66
CA SER A 649 -0.05 -30.45 -14.11
C SER A 649 0.03 -31.98 -14.18
N ARG A 650 1.12 -32.52 -14.70
CA ARG A 650 1.31 -33.96 -14.83
C ARG A 650 2.70 -34.39 -14.39
N GLN A 651 2.75 -35.36 -13.52
CA GLN A 651 3.97 -36.09 -13.17
C GLN A 651 4.30 -37.06 -14.29
N ILE A 652 5.36 -36.78 -15.07
CA ILE A 652 5.81 -37.64 -16.21
C ILE A 652 6.63 -38.81 -15.71
N ARG A 653 7.51 -38.54 -14.72
CA ARG A 653 8.32 -39.49 -13.99
C ARG A 653 8.31 -39.14 -12.52
N ASP A 654 8.82 -40.00 -11.65
CA ASP A 654 8.86 -39.77 -10.22
C ASP A 654 9.61 -38.47 -9.86
N ASN A 655 10.55 -38.07 -10.71
CA ASN A 655 11.38 -36.88 -10.55
C ASN A 655 11.14 -35.81 -11.63
N MET A 656 10.06 -35.91 -12.40
CA MET A 656 9.74 -34.93 -13.46
C MET A 656 8.26 -34.56 -13.45
N ARG A 657 7.96 -33.28 -13.38
CA ARG A 657 6.59 -32.73 -13.48
C ARG A 657 6.52 -31.71 -14.61
N TRP A 658 5.58 -31.90 -15.51
CA TRP A 658 5.24 -30.94 -16.54
C TRP A 658 3.95 -30.22 -16.17
N SER A 659 3.89 -28.91 -16.44
CA SER A 659 2.69 -28.10 -16.25
C SER A 659 2.46 -27.21 -17.46
N CYS A 660 1.20 -27.03 -17.84
CA CYS A 660 0.80 -26.01 -18.81
C CYS A 660 -0.38 -25.20 -18.26
N LYS A 661 -0.45 -23.94 -18.65
CA LYS A 661 -1.50 -23.03 -18.25
C LYS A 661 -1.97 -22.20 -19.43
N TYR A 662 -3.27 -22.04 -19.54
CA TYR A 662 -3.92 -21.08 -20.43
C TYR A 662 -4.65 -20.04 -19.58
N GLY A 663 -4.54 -18.77 -19.95
CA GLY A 663 -5.25 -17.66 -19.34
C GLY A 663 -5.99 -16.84 -20.39
N TYR A 664 -7.18 -16.38 -20.05
CA TYR A 664 -7.94 -15.41 -20.82
C TYR A 664 -8.30 -14.23 -19.90
N PHE A 665 -7.99 -13.01 -20.33
CA PHE A 665 -8.22 -11.79 -19.58
C PHE A 665 -8.94 -10.80 -20.47
N LYS A 666 -9.98 -10.19 -19.93
CA LYS A 666 -10.75 -9.14 -20.62
C LYS A 666 -10.94 -7.97 -19.66
N ASN A 667 -10.68 -6.79 -20.15
CA ASN A 667 -10.96 -5.53 -19.46
C ASN A 667 -11.80 -4.62 -20.33
N ARG A 668 -12.81 -4.03 -19.73
CA ARG A 668 -13.62 -2.97 -20.29
C ARG A 668 -13.63 -1.80 -19.31
N ASP A 669 -13.09 -0.68 -19.73
CA ASP A 669 -12.86 0.50 -18.87
C ASP A 669 -13.60 1.72 -19.43
N GLU A 670 -14.75 2.01 -18.84
CA GLU A 670 -15.55 3.19 -19.16
C GLU A 670 -14.90 4.47 -18.62
N THR A 671 -14.11 4.35 -17.54
CA THR A 671 -13.41 5.48 -16.92
C THR A 671 -12.41 6.12 -17.87
N SER A 672 -11.84 5.34 -18.79
CA SER A 672 -10.96 5.82 -19.87
C SER A 672 -11.68 6.13 -21.17
N GLY A 673 -13.02 6.15 -21.21
CA GLY A 673 -13.78 6.22 -22.46
C GLY A 673 -13.57 4.99 -23.36
N PHE A 674 -13.34 3.82 -22.76
CA PHE A 674 -13.06 2.55 -23.42
C PHE A 674 -11.71 2.44 -24.15
N HIS A 675 -10.83 3.42 -24.00
CA HIS A 675 -9.52 3.40 -24.61
C HIS A 675 -8.57 2.36 -24.02
N ASN A 676 -8.74 2.01 -22.75
CA ASN A 676 -7.95 0.99 -22.04
C ASN A 676 -8.54 -0.43 -22.17
N ASN A 677 -9.46 -0.66 -23.12
CA ASN A 677 -10.02 -1.98 -23.32
C ASN A 677 -9.00 -2.94 -23.92
N TYR A 678 -8.97 -4.16 -23.41
CA TYR A 678 -8.16 -5.24 -23.99
C TYR A 678 -8.79 -6.61 -23.79
N GLU A 679 -8.40 -7.53 -24.66
CA GLU A 679 -8.55 -8.97 -24.52
C GLU A 679 -7.17 -9.62 -24.65
N ALA A 680 -6.81 -10.48 -23.71
CA ALA A 680 -5.48 -11.07 -23.68
C ALA A 680 -5.51 -12.56 -23.40
N HIS A 681 -4.58 -13.26 -24.00
CA HIS A 681 -4.38 -14.70 -23.83
C HIS A 681 -2.99 -14.95 -23.26
N LEU A 682 -2.90 -15.77 -22.23
CA LEU A 682 -1.67 -16.32 -21.69
C LEU A 682 -1.55 -17.79 -22.14
N VAL A 683 -0.42 -18.13 -22.71
CA VAL A 683 -0.02 -19.53 -22.90
C VAL A 683 1.28 -19.73 -22.14
N TYR A 684 1.33 -20.75 -21.30
CA TYR A 684 2.46 -20.98 -20.42
C TYR A 684 2.72 -22.50 -20.27
N SER A 685 4.00 -22.88 -20.23
CA SER A 685 4.42 -24.25 -19.93
C SER A 685 5.65 -24.23 -19.04
N SER A 686 5.75 -25.21 -18.14
CA SER A 686 6.95 -25.42 -17.33
C SER A 686 7.27 -26.89 -17.15
N LEU A 687 8.55 -27.17 -16.92
CA LEU A 687 9.09 -28.49 -16.63
C LEU A 687 9.96 -28.44 -15.40
N GLN A 688 9.53 -29.12 -14.36
CA GLN A 688 10.26 -29.24 -13.10
C GLN A 688 11.01 -30.59 -13.09
N TYR A 689 12.28 -30.56 -12.77
CA TYR A 689 13.14 -31.71 -12.53
C TYR A 689 13.63 -31.70 -11.08
N LEU A 690 13.49 -32.81 -10.40
CA LEU A 690 13.85 -33.07 -9.01
C LEU A 690 15.02 -34.06 -8.93
N TRP A 691 16.00 -33.87 -8.02
CA TRP A 691 17.12 -34.78 -7.82
C TRP A 691 17.57 -34.88 -6.35
#